data_1274b70844cf15a5e12008647ce0c056
#
_entry.id   1274b70844cf15a5e12008647ce0c056
#
_cell.length_a   1.000
_cell.length_b   1.000
_cell.length_c   1.000
_cell.angle_alpha   90.00
_cell.angle_beta   90.00
_cell.angle_gamma   90.00
#
_symmetry.space_group_name_H-M   'P 1'
#
loop_
_entity.id
_entity.type
_entity.pdbx_description
1 polymer ?
#
loop_
_entity_poly.entity_id
_entity_poly.type
_entity_poly.pdbx_seq_one_letter_code
_entity_poly.pdbx_strand_id
1 'polypeptide(L)'
;MAKDLVIVESPAKARTVQRFLGDDFVALASMGHVRDLPKGKMGIELDDRTFKPTYDVMDDKKKIIAELSKASKEAETVYLATDPDREGEAISWHLLAAAKIPARKVKRVVFHEITNTAISEAFANPRDLDRDLIDAQQARRVLDRLVGYRLSPVLWGKVRRGLSAGRVQSVALRLVVDREAEIAAFVPREYWSIESNFSKRPQNGQEGVFEASIHAIKGVKGRISMPDETRTREILTDLTDATYKVDSVRKRQRHSRPAAPFITSTMQQEAYRKLRFTARRTMVVAQQLYEGLNVGDEGSVGLITYMRTDSTNVAGQALAEAASYIKSKFGADYAPDKPRFYSKKVKGAQEAHEAIRPTSILREPDKIRSFLNNEQFRLYDLIWKRLVASQMKDALFDSTSVSIGAAGCKSGTEYEFRASGSVMTFRGFRALYLEDIDAGSEPVSEGSQDLPHLAEGEGLDCLKLDPGQHFTQPPPRFTEASLVKALEEQGIGRPSTYAPTLATLMNRDYVRKDRGMFAPSKLGAAVTGLLTQHFPDIMDVSFTAKVEGELDEIAGGARKWTPMLQEFYSPFDESVKRALKEAERVPRDQIDEETDEICEQCGKPMVIKSGRFGRFLSCSGFPDCKQSQPLLQRVGVECPECGSDLVERQARKATKGRNKRFYGCSNYPTCTFAVNQRPLPQPCPECSKMLVAMGRSNSRCAACGFKGPIPESETLDVAV
;
A
#
# COMPACT_ATOMS: atom_id res chain seq x y z
N MET A 1 -11.80 -48.40 -4.71
CA MET A 1 -11.33 -47.71 -5.92
C MET A 1 -10.21 -46.78 -5.57
N ALA A 2 -9.24 -46.60 -6.44
CA ALA A 2 -8.20 -45.59 -6.21
C ALA A 2 -8.87 -44.22 -6.23
N LYS A 3 -8.62 -43.39 -5.18
CA LYS A 3 -9.15 -42.02 -5.11
C LYS A 3 -8.33 -41.11 -6.01
N ASP A 4 -8.96 -40.13 -6.63
CA ASP A 4 -8.28 -39.10 -7.39
C ASP A 4 -7.51 -38.15 -6.46
N LEU A 5 -6.33 -37.72 -6.87
CA LEU A 5 -5.48 -36.81 -6.08
C LEU A 5 -5.66 -35.36 -6.55
N VAL A 6 -5.90 -34.46 -5.61
CA VAL A 6 -5.92 -33.01 -5.83
C VAL A 6 -4.74 -32.37 -5.11
N ILE A 7 -3.93 -31.61 -5.82
CA ILE A 7 -2.78 -30.91 -5.26
C ILE A 7 -3.02 -29.39 -5.30
N VAL A 8 -2.97 -28.74 -4.13
CA VAL A 8 -3.12 -27.28 -3.94
C VAL A 8 -1.88 -26.71 -3.25
N GLU A 9 -1.77 -25.38 -3.07
CA GLU A 9 -0.60 -24.75 -2.46
C GLU A 9 -0.58 -24.84 -0.94
N SER A 10 -1.74 -24.77 -0.28
CA SER A 10 -1.79 -24.60 1.18
C SER A 10 -2.71 -25.64 1.85
N PRO A 11 -2.43 -25.99 3.13
CA PRO A 11 -3.29 -26.88 3.89
C PRO A 11 -4.69 -26.32 4.14
N ALA A 12 -4.85 -24.99 4.21
CA ALA A 12 -6.15 -24.37 4.37
C ALA A 12 -7.00 -24.58 3.12
N LYS A 13 -6.44 -24.31 1.94
CA LYS A 13 -7.08 -24.56 0.64
C LYS A 13 -7.40 -26.05 0.44
N ALA A 14 -6.47 -26.95 0.86
CA ALA A 14 -6.71 -28.38 0.78
C ALA A 14 -7.94 -28.82 1.58
N ARG A 15 -8.09 -28.36 2.82
CA ARG A 15 -9.26 -28.68 3.66
C ARG A 15 -10.57 -28.19 3.06
N THR A 16 -10.57 -26.95 2.54
CA THR A 16 -11.77 -26.37 1.95
C THR A 16 -12.18 -27.08 0.66
N VAL A 17 -11.21 -27.36 -0.22
CA VAL A 17 -11.44 -28.08 -1.48
C VAL A 17 -11.88 -29.53 -1.22
N GLN A 18 -11.22 -30.26 -0.29
CA GLN A 18 -11.59 -31.62 0.09
C GLN A 18 -13.04 -31.72 0.50
N ARG A 19 -13.53 -30.75 1.28
CA ARG A 19 -14.92 -30.73 1.75
C ARG A 19 -15.92 -30.67 0.60
N PHE A 20 -15.61 -29.91 -0.46
CA PHE A 20 -16.51 -29.77 -1.61
C PHE A 20 -16.47 -30.99 -2.57
N LEU A 21 -15.31 -31.64 -2.67
CA LEU A 21 -15.13 -32.79 -3.57
C LEU A 21 -15.58 -34.13 -3.00
N GLY A 22 -15.73 -34.21 -1.66
CA GLY A 22 -16.15 -35.43 -0.99
C GLY A 22 -15.06 -36.51 -0.93
N ASP A 23 -15.51 -37.79 -0.77
CA ASP A 23 -14.66 -38.93 -0.43
C ASP A 23 -13.97 -39.58 -1.63
N ASP A 24 -14.36 -39.25 -2.86
CA ASP A 24 -13.75 -39.79 -4.08
C ASP A 24 -12.39 -39.18 -4.39
N PHE A 25 -12.07 -38.09 -3.72
CA PHE A 25 -10.83 -37.31 -3.88
C PHE A 25 -9.99 -37.30 -2.60
N VAL A 26 -8.69 -37.10 -2.76
CA VAL A 26 -7.75 -36.81 -1.67
C VAL A 26 -7.04 -35.48 -1.99
N ALA A 27 -7.27 -34.46 -1.18
CA ALA A 27 -6.62 -33.14 -1.36
C ALA A 27 -5.36 -33.02 -0.48
N LEU A 28 -4.20 -32.79 -1.11
CA LEU A 28 -2.92 -32.58 -0.46
C LEU A 28 -2.33 -31.20 -0.81
N ALA A 29 -1.47 -30.70 0.07
CA ALA A 29 -0.84 -29.40 -0.09
C ALA A 29 0.65 -29.51 -0.46
N SER A 30 1.10 -28.75 -1.48
CA SER A 30 2.51 -28.62 -1.85
C SER A 30 3.29 -27.70 -0.93
N MET A 31 2.60 -26.90 -0.12
CA MET A 31 3.21 -25.86 0.73
C MET A 31 3.96 -24.79 -0.09
N GLY A 32 3.40 -24.40 -1.25
CA GLY A 32 3.97 -23.45 -2.19
C GLY A 32 4.97 -24.08 -3.17
N HIS A 33 6.00 -23.32 -3.58
CA HIS A 33 7.04 -23.79 -4.49
C HIS A 33 7.81 -24.98 -3.93
N VAL A 34 8.06 -25.97 -4.75
CA VAL A 34 8.78 -27.21 -4.38
C VAL A 34 10.20 -27.27 -4.97
N ARG A 35 10.45 -26.55 -6.07
CA ARG A 35 11.77 -26.38 -6.70
C ARG A 35 12.07 -24.89 -6.88
N ASP A 36 13.33 -24.54 -6.84
CA ASP A 36 13.82 -23.20 -7.17
C ASP A 36 15.23 -23.30 -7.76
N LEU A 37 15.74 -22.18 -8.28
CA LEU A 37 17.13 -22.05 -8.69
C LEU A 37 18.06 -22.28 -7.50
N PRO A 38 19.25 -22.89 -7.69
CA PRO A 38 20.16 -23.25 -6.59
C PRO A 38 20.51 -22.04 -5.72
N LYS A 39 20.61 -22.26 -4.42
CA LYS A 39 21.07 -21.22 -3.47
C LYS A 39 22.57 -20.98 -3.64
N GLY A 40 22.97 -19.70 -3.70
CA GLY A 40 24.39 -19.31 -3.74
C GLY A 40 25.08 -19.46 -5.11
N LYS A 41 24.38 -19.99 -6.13
CA LYS A 41 24.90 -20.14 -7.50
C LYS A 41 23.96 -19.44 -8.49
N MET A 42 24.47 -19.11 -9.67
CA MET A 42 23.66 -18.52 -10.74
C MET A 42 22.52 -19.46 -11.14
N GLY A 43 22.84 -20.72 -11.41
CA GLY A 43 21.86 -21.75 -11.80
C GLY A 43 21.22 -21.52 -13.15
N ILE A 44 21.87 -20.76 -14.02
CA ILE A 44 21.44 -20.43 -15.38
C ILE A 44 22.62 -20.62 -16.32
N GLU A 45 22.43 -21.36 -17.40
CA GLU A 45 23.44 -21.55 -18.43
C GLU A 45 23.56 -20.28 -19.28
N LEU A 46 24.76 -19.67 -19.32
CA LEU A 46 25.00 -18.40 -20.01
C LEU A 46 25.87 -18.54 -21.26
N ASP A 47 26.62 -19.62 -21.36
CA ASP A 47 27.68 -19.78 -22.36
C ASP A 47 27.12 -19.88 -23.81
N ASP A 48 26.00 -20.55 -23.99
CA ASP A 48 25.30 -20.69 -25.27
C ASP A 48 24.15 -19.71 -25.47
N ARG A 49 23.94 -18.78 -24.52
CA ARG A 49 22.84 -17.82 -24.50
C ARG A 49 21.43 -18.44 -24.55
N THR A 50 21.30 -19.69 -24.14
CA THR A 50 20.00 -20.37 -24.03
C THR A 50 19.25 -19.96 -22.77
N PHE A 51 19.94 -19.43 -21.76
CA PHE A 51 19.42 -19.04 -20.43
C PHE A 51 18.69 -20.18 -19.71
N LYS A 52 19.07 -21.42 -20.01
CA LYS A 52 18.41 -22.60 -19.44
C LYS A 52 18.59 -22.65 -17.92
N PRO A 53 17.50 -22.62 -17.15
CA PRO A 53 17.59 -22.68 -15.71
C PRO A 53 17.78 -24.13 -15.21
N THR A 54 18.62 -24.29 -14.21
CA THR A 54 18.74 -25.53 -13.43
C THR A 54 17.93 -25.37 -12.14
N TYR A 55 17.01 -26.31 -11.89
CA TYR A 55 16.13 -26.26 -10.71
C TYR A 55 16.46 -27.38 -9.73
N ASP A 56 16.69 -27.02 -8.47
CA ASP A 56 16.87 -27.94 -7.36
C ASP A 56 15.60 -28.07 -6.54
N VAL A 57 15.34 -29.27 -6.01
CA VAL A 57 14.31 -29.48 -5.00
C VAL A 57 14.75 -28.86 -3.69
N MET A 58 13.91 -28.02 -3.13
CA MET A 58 14.19 -27.35 -1.85
C MET A 58 14.28 -28.38 -0.71
N ASP A 59 15.29 -28.24 0.17
CA ASP A 59 15.55 -29.25 1.22
C ASP A 59 14.37 -29.46 2.17
N ASP A 60 13.68 -28.38 2.53
CA ASP A 60 12.49 -28.42 3.39
C ASP A 60 11.25 -29.01 2.70
N LYS A 61 11.30 -29.24 1.38
CA LYS A 61 10.20 -29.82 0.59
C LYS A 61 10.35 -31.29 0.26
N LYS A 62 11.51 -31.89 0.52
CA LYS A 62 11.79 -33.30 0.18
C LYS A 62 10.76 -34.27 0.75
N LYS A 63 10.31 -34.07 2.00
CA LYS A 63 9.28 -34.91 2.64
C LYS A 63 7.94 -34.79 1.94
N ILE A 64 7.51 -33.56 1.66
CA ILE A 64 6.24 -33.27 0.98
C ILE A 64 6.23 -33.89 -0.43
N ILE A 65 7.34 -33.75 -1.17
CA ILE A 65 7.47 -34.35 -2.50
C ILE A 65 7.38 -35.87 -2.45
N ALA A 66 8.01 -36.51 -1.45
CA ALA A 66 7.91 -37.96 -1.28
C ALA A 66 6.47 -38.42 -1.01
N GLU A 67 5.73 -37.68 -0.19
CA GLU A 67 4.33 -37.90 0.09
C GLU A 67 3.45 -37.76 -1.17
N LEU A 68 3.62 -36.63 -1.89
CA LEU A 68 2.90 -36.36 -3.14
C LEU A 68 3.24 -37.39 -4.23
N SER A 69 4.50 -37.84 -4.33
CA SER A 69 4.95 -38.85 -5.27
C SER A 69 4.31 -40.21 -4.95
N LYS A 70 4.16 -40.57 -3.67
CA LYS A 70 3.48 -41.81 -3.26
C LYS A 70 1.99 -41.71 -3.62
N ALA A 71 1.29 -40.67 -3.19
CA ALA A 71 -0.12 -40.47 -3.46
C ALA A 71 -0.44 -40.46 -4.96
N SER A 72 0.43 -39.82 -5.79
CA SER A 72 0.21 -39.77 -7.25
C SER A 72 0.37 -41.10 -7.97
N LYS A 73 1.11 -42.06 -7.39
CA LYS A 73 1.21 -43.41 -7.94
C LYS A 73 -0.08 -44.20 -7.70
N GLU A 74 -0.69 -44.00 -6.55
CA GLU A 74 -1.91 -44.68 -6.13
C GLU A 74 -3.17 -44.10 -6.80
N ALA A 75 -3.14 -42.81 -7.18
CA ALA A 75 -4.23 -42.13 -7.84
C ALA A 75 -4.36 -42.51 -9.32
N GLU A 76 -5.60 -42.53 -9.82
CA GLU A 76 -5.90 -42.65 -11.25
C GLU A 76 -5.61 -41.37 -11.98
N THR A 77 -6.18 -40.26 -11.50
CA THR A 77 -5.96 -38.90 -12.02
C THR A 77 -5.35 -37.99 -10.94
N VAL A 78 -4.50 -37.07 -11.35
CA VAL A 78 -3.91 -36.04 -10.50
C VAL A 78 -4.35 -34.67 -10.98
N TYR A 79 -5.17 -34.02 -10.19
CA TYR A 79 -5.65 -32.66 -10.44
C TYR A 79 -4.72 -31.64 -9.79
N LEU A 80 -4.17 -30.74 -10.59
CA LEU A 80 -3.37 -29.62 -10.11
C LEU A 80 -4.29 -28.41 -9.99
N ALA A 81 -4.68 -28.07 -8.75
CA ALA A 81 -5.63 -27.02 -8.41
C ALA A 81 -4.95 -25.84 -7.69
N THR A 82 -3.77 -25.45 -8.21
CA THR A 82 -3.01 -24.29 -7.75
C THR A 82 -3.67 -22.98 -8.19
N ASP A 83 -3.23 -21.84 -7.64
CA ASP A 83 -3.84 -20.54 -7.90
C ASP A 83 -3.91 -20.19 -9.40
N PRO A 84 -4.83 -19.31 -9.81
CA PRO A 84 -5.13 -19.02 -11.21
C PRO A 84 -4.12 -18.04 -11.86
N ASP A 85 -2.94 -17.87 -11.30
CA ASP A 85 -1.90 -16.97 -11.83
C ASP A 85 -0.69 -17.75 -12.37
N ARG A 86 0.28 -17.01 -12.99
CA ARG A 86 1.53 -17.61 -13.53
C ARG A 86 2.38 -18.30 -12.46
N GLU A 87 2.28 -17.89 -11.19
CA GLU A 87 2.96 -18.56 -10.08
C GLU A 87 2.36 -19.95 -9.82
N GLY A 88 1.03 -20.05 -9.77
CA GLY A 88 0.33 -21.33 -9.61
C GLY A 88 0.58 -22.27 -10.78
N GLU A 89 0.66 -21.76 -12.01
CA GLU A 89 0.98 -22.55 -13.21
C GLU A 89 2.42 -23.10 -13.12
N ALA A 90 3.37 -22.29 -12.69
CA ALA A 90 4.76 -22.71 -12.49
C ALA A 90 4.89 -23.72 -11.32
N ILE A 91 4.15 -23.52 -10.22
CA ILE A 91 4.12 -24.50 -9.11
C ILE A 91 3.64 -25.85 -9.62
N SER A 92 2.55 -25.87 -10.40
CA SER A 92 2.02 -27.08 -11.05
C SER A 92 3.07 -27.78 -11.91
N TRP A 93 3.75 -27.04 -12.77
CA TRP A 93 4.82 -27.58 -13.62
C TRP A 93 6.02 -28.11 -12.81
N HIS A 94 6.42 -27.41 -11.75
CA HIS A 94 7.48 -27.87 -10.87
C HIS A 94 7.12 -29.14 -10.10
N LEU A 95 5.85 -29.30 -9.71
CA LEU A 95 5.35 -30.49 -9.04
C LEU A 95 5.46 -31.72 -9.93
N LEU A 96 5.06 -31.61 -11.21
CA LEU A 96 5.21 -32.69 -12.19
C LEU A 96 6.61 -33.26 -12.20
N ALA A 97 7.60 -32.39 -12.35
CA ALA A 97 8.98 -32.79 -12.46
C ALA A 97 9.54 -33.29 -11.11
N ALA A 98 9.23 -32.62 -9.98
CA ALA A 98 9.76 -32.98 -8.66
C ALA A 98 9.20 -34.29 -8.13
N ALA A 99 7.89 -34.52 -8.24
CA ALA A 99 7.24 -35.72 -7.77
C ALA A 99 7.21 -36.84 -8.84
N LYS A 100 7.76 -36.58 -10.04
CA LYS A 100 7.82 -37.52 -11.18
C LYS A 100 6.42 -38.03 -11.58
N ILE A 101 5.44 -37.15 -11.64
CA ILE A 101 4.06 -37.45 -12.00
C ILE A 101 3.97 -37.61 -13.53
N PRO A 102 3.47 -38.71 -14.07
CA PRO A 102 3.31 -38.87 -15.52
C PRO A 102 2.29 -37.88 -16.07
N ALA A 103 2.67 -37.12 -17.12
CA ALA A 103 1.81 -36.11 -17.72
C ALA A 103 0.41 -36.64 -18.11
N ARG A 104 0.31 -37.88 -18.58
CA ARG A 104 -0.95 -38.51 -18.95
C ARG A 104 -1.99 -38.63 -17.81
N LYS A 105 -1.53 -38.61 -16.55
CA LYS A 105 -2.39 -38.65 -15.36
C LYS A 105 -2.85 -37.27 -14.91
N VAL A 106 -2.29 -36.18 -15.47
CA VAL A 106 -2.43 -34.85 -14.93
C VAL A 106 -3.50 -34.05 -15.64
N LYS A 107 -4.30 -33.36 -14.85
CA LYS A 107 -5.27 -32.36 -15.29
C LYS A 107 -5.08 -31.07 -14.50
N ARG A 108 -5.16 -29.93 -15.16
CA ARG A 108 -5.12 -28.60 -14.54
C ARG A 108 -6.54 -28.11 -14.27
N VAL A 109 -6.81 -27.69 -13.04
CA VAL A 109 -8.10 -27.13 -12.63
C VAL A 109 -7.88 -25.72 -12.10
N VAL A 110 -8.64 -24.75 -12.61
CA VAL A 110 -8.50 -23.33 -12.26
C VAL A 110 -9.85 -22.78 -11.80
N PHE A 111 -9.85 -22.11 -10.66
CA PHE A 111 -11.01 -21.41 -10.12
C PHE A 111 -10.58 -20.09 -9.45
N HIS A 112 -11.41 -19.07 -9.61
CA HIS A 112 -11.15 -17.73 -9.08
C HIS A 112 -11.76 -17.50 -7.69
N GLU A 113 -12.60 -18.42 -7.22
CA GLU A 113 -13.19 -18.42 -5.88
C GLU A 113 -13.34 -19.85 -5.37
N ILE A 114 -13.31 -20.03 -4.06
CA ILE A 114 -13.39 -21.35 -3.44
C ILE A 114 -14.80 -21.55 -2.87
N THR A 115 -15.73 -21.77 -3.79
CA THR A 115 -17.15 -22.10 -3.54
C THR A 115 -17.49 -23.44 -4.15
N ASN A 116 -18.58 -24.07 -3.70
CA ASN A 116 -19.02 -25.36 -4.23
C ASN A 116 -19.26 -25.29 -5.74
N THR A 117 -19.99 -24.26 -6.21
CA THR A 117 -20.30 -24.05 -7.63
C THR A 117 -19.04 -23.92 -8.47
N ALA A 118 -18.14 -22.99 -8.08
CA ALA A 118 -16.92 -22.72 -8.85
C ALA A 118 -15.98 -23.93 -8.91
N ILE A 119 -15.87 -24.69 -7.81
CA ILE A 119 -15.08 -25.93 -7.79
C ILE A 119 -15.72 -27.00 -8.69
N SER A 120 -17.02 -27.23 -8.58
CA SER A 120 -17.71 -28.23 -9.42
C SER A 120 -17.57 -27.90 -10.92
N GLU A 121 -17.75 -26.64 -11.30
CA GLU A 121 -17.57 -26.18 -12.69
C GLU A 121 -16.13 -26.38 -13.18
N ALA A 122 -15.15 -26.03 -12.34
CA ALA A 122 -13.74 -26.17 -12.68
C ALA A 122 -13.32 -27.63 -12.85
N PHE A 123 -13.82 -28.55 -12.00
CA PHE A 123 -13.55 -29.99 -12.13
C PHE A 123 -14.28 -30.64 -13.28
N ALA A 124 -15.41 -30.09 -13.72
CA ALA A 124 -16.10 -30.52 -14.94
C ALA A 124 -15.37 -30.09 -16.22
N ASN A 125 -14.53 -29.03 -16.15
CA ASN A 125 -13.85 -28.45 -17.30
C ASN A 125 -12.32 -28.34 -17.06
N PRO A 126 -11.61 -29.44 -16.80
CA PRO A 126 -10.17 -29.42 -16.62
C PRO A 126 -9.46 -29.13 -17.93
N ARG A 127 -8.27 -28.53 -17.85
CA ARG A 127 -7.41 -28.21 -19.00
C ARG A 127 -5.99 -28.78 -18.85
N ASP A 128 -5.19 -28.62 -19.87
CA ASP A 128 -3.75 -28.84 -19.76
C ASP A 128 -3.04 -27.65 -19.10
N LEU A 129 -1.76 -27.84 -18.73
CA LEU A 129 -0.91 -26.76 -18.25
C LEU A 129 -0.66 -25.74 -19.37
N ASP A 130 -0.77 -24.48 -19.02
CA ASP A 130 -0.51 -23.36 -19.90
C ASP A 130 0.99 -23.08 -19.99
N ARG A 131 1.57 -23.36 -21.17
CA ARG A 131 2.99 -23.22 -21.43
C ARG A 131 3.44 -21.78 -21.45
N ASP A 132 2.62 -20.86 -21.93
CA ASP A 132 2.96 -19.45 -22.05
C ASP A 132 3.00 -18.79 -20.67
N LEU A 133 2.10 -19.15 -19.75
CA LEU A 133 2.17 -18.73 -18.34
C LEU A 133 3.41 -19.28 -17.62
N ILE A 134 3.77 -20.55 -17.87
CA ILE A 134 5.00 -21.15 -17.32
C ILE A 134 6.23 -20.39 -17.84
N ASP A 135 6.29 -20.14 -19.13
CA ASP A 135 7.41 -19.44 -19.79
C ASP A 135 7.53 -18.01 -19.27
N ALA A 136 6.43 -17.30 -19.07
CA ALA A 136 6.43 -15.96 -18.48
C ALA A 136 6.97 -15.94 -17.04
N GLN A 137 6.60 -16.94 -16.23
CA GLN A 137 7.14 -17.06 -14.88
C GLN A 137 8.62 -17.43 -14.88
N GLN A 138 9.05 -18.36 -15.75
CA GLN A 138 10.46 -18.70 -15.93
C GLN A 138 11.27 -17.50 -16.42
N ALA A 139 10.79 -16.76 -17.41
CA ALA A 139 11.42 -15.53 -17.90
C ALA A 139 11.63 -14.53 -16.77
N ARG A 140 10.60 -14.26 -15.97
CA ARG A 140 10.69 -13.39 -14.79
C ARG A 140 11.72 -13.92 -13.80
N ARG A 141 11.66 -15.21 -13.45
CA ARG A 141 12.54 -15.81 -12.46
C ARG A 141 14.02 -15.76 -12.90
N VAL A 142 14.28 -16.06 -14.16
CA VAL A 142 15.62 -15.98 -14.78
C VAL A 142 16.11 -14.53 -14.78
N LEU A 143 15.29 -13.59 -15.24
CA LEU A 143 15.62 -12.17 -15.31
C LEU A 143 15.97 -11.61 -13.92
N ASP A 144 15.11 -11.85 -12.92
CA ASP A 144 15.33 -11.37 -11.56
C ASP A 144 16.58 -12.02 -10.92
N ARG A 145 16.90 -13.27 -11.28
CA ARG A 145 18.13 -13.94 -10.88
C ARG A 145 19.36 -13.28 -11.53
N LEU A 146 19.32 -13.04 -12.84
CA LEU A 146 20.42 -12.38 -13.56
C LEU A 146 20.71 -11.02 -12.97
N VAL A 147 19.68 -10.17 -12.82
CA VAL A 147 19.84 -8.83 -12.25
C VAL A 147 20.35 -8.91 -10.80
N GLY A 148 19.71 -9.69 -9.95
CA GLY A 148 20.05 -9.76 -8.53
C GLY A 148 21.45 -10.30 -8.27
N TYR A 149 21.88 -11.34 -8.98
CA TYR A 149 23.17 -11.98 -8.80
C TYR A 149 24.34 -11.22 -9.46
N ARG A 150 24.05 -10.35 -10.43
CA ARG A 150 25.07 -9.51 -11.06
C ARG A 150 25.21 -8.15 -10.38
N LEU A 151 24.11 -7.51 -9.99
CA LEU A 151 24.16 -6.20 -9.30
C LEU A 151 24.57 -6.31 -7.82
N SER A 152 24.09 -7.32 -7.10
CA SER A 152 24.39 -7.43 -5.66
C SER A 152 25.88 -7.51 -5.36
N PRO A 153 26.74 -8.26 -6.10
CA PRO A 153 28.18 -8.23 -5.92
C PRO A 153 28.82 -6.86 -6.14
N VAL A 154 28.31 -6.05 -7.07
CA VAL A 154 28.77 -4.66 -7.25
C VAL A 154 28.52 -3.87 -5.98
N LEU A 155 27.31 -3.95 -5.42
CA LEU A 155 26.97 -3.30 -4.16
C LEU A 155 27.84 -3.82 -2.99
N TRP A 156 28.17 -5.10 -2.98
CA TRP A 156 29.03 -5.67 -1.90
C TRP A 156 30.46 -5.15 -1.95
N GLY A 157 31.00 -4.99 -3.15
CA GLY A 157 32.36 -4.47 -3.34
C GLY A 157 32.45 -2.95 -3.14
N LYS A 158 31.44 -2.22 -3.54
CA LYS A 158 31.48 -0.75 -3.62
C LYS A 158 30.74 -0.05 -2.46
N VAL A 159 29.77 -0.70 -1.83
CA VAL A 159 29.00 -0.14 -0.70
C VAL A 159 29.23 -1.01 0.54
N ARG A 160 28.48 -2.12 0.68
CA ARG A 160 28.53 -3.01 1.85
C ARG A 160 28.02 -4.41 1.54
N ARG A 161 28.61 -5.44 2.16
CA ARG A 161 28.14 -6.83 2.05
C ARG A 161 26.71 -6.98 2.58
N GLY A 162 25.95 -7.90 1.96
CA GLY A 162 24.59 -8.24 2.36
C GLY A 162 23.49 -7.35 1.77
N LEU A 163 23.85 -6.37 0.94
CA LEU A 163 22.89 -5.58 0.16
C LEU A 163 22.37 -6.40 -1.01
N SER A 164 21.19 -6.02 -1.52
CA SER A 164 20.62 -6.61 -2.72
C SER A 164 20.07 -5.51 -3.63
N ALA A 165 20.24 -5.70 -4.92
CA ALA A 165 19.57 -4.93 -5.93
C ALA A 165 18.67 -5.85 -6.76
N GLY A 166 17.59 -5.30 -7.28
CA GLY A 166 16.67 -6.00 -8.14
C GLY A 166 15.86 -4.98 -8.93
N ARG A 167 15.42 -5.35 -10.11
CA ARG A 167 14.79 -4.47 -11.09
C ARG A 167 13.67 -3.61 -10.48
N VAL A 168 12.63 -4.24 -9.94
CA VAL A 168 11.48 -3.52 -9.35
C VAL A 168 11.85 -2.80 -8.04
N GLN A 169 12.63 -3.46 -7.17
CA GLN A 169 12.98 -2.86 -5.87
C GLN A 169 13.90 -1.63 -6.00
N SER A 170 14.82 -1.61 -6.97
CA SER A 170 15.74 -0.49 -7.15
C SER A 170 15.04 0.74 -7.72
N VAL A 171 14.09 0.55 -8.64
CA VAL A 171 13.27 1.64 -9.16
C VAL A 171 12.29 2.15 -8.08
N ALA A 172 11.69 1.27 -7.29
CA ALA A 172 10.86 1.69 -6.17
C ALA A 172 11.64 2.51 -5.11
N LEU A 173 12.90 2.13 -4.85
CA LEU A 173 13.81 2.91 -4.00
C LEU A 173 14.12 4.27 -4.61
N ARG A 174 14.41 4.31 -5.90
CA ARG A 174 14.67 5.56 -6.64
C ARG A 174 13.52 6.55 -6.50
N LEU A 175 12.26 6.11 -6.66
CA LEU A 175 11.10 6.99 -6.48
C LEU A 175 11.08 7.67 -5.10
N VAL A 176 11.45 6.94 -4.04
CA VAL A 176 11.51 7.50 -2.68
C VAL A 176 12.68 8.47 -2.53
N VAL A 177 13.84 8.18 -3.13
CA VAL A 177 15.03 9.06 -3.09
C VAL A 177 14.80 10.32 -3.90
N ASP A 178 14.24 10.20 -5.11
CA ASP A 178 13.93 11.36 -5.98
C ASP A 178 12.90 12.28 -5.29
N ARG A 179 11.88 11.72 -4.61
CA ARG A 179 10.92 12.49 -3.83
C ARG A 179 11.59 13.26 -2.68
N GLU A 180 12.54 12.66 -1.99
CA GLU A 180 13.29 13.37 -0.94
C GLU A 180 14.17 14.48 -1.50
N ALA A 181 14.76 14.27 -2.69
CA ALA A 181 15.50 15.32 -3.40
C ALA A 181 14.58 16.48 -3.85
N GLU A 182 13.37 16.16 -4.34
CA GLU A 182 12.35 17.17 -4.65
C GLU A 182 11.98 18.00 -3.42
N ILE A 183 11.79 17.36 -2.27
CA ILE A 183 11.48 18.04 -0.99
C ILE A 183 12.64 18.91 -0.55
N ALA A 184 13.88 18.41 -0.63
CA ALA A 184 15.06 19.16 -0.23
C ALA A 184 15.36 20.37 -1.14
N ALA A 185 15.05 20.25 -2.43
CA ALA A 185 15.22 21.33 -3.41
C ALA A 185 14.05 22.33 -3.42
N PHE A 186 12.97 22.02 -2.70
CA PHE A 186 11.78 22.86 -2.71
C PHE A 186 12.01 24.17 -1.98
N VAL A 187 11.70 25.26 -2.65
CA VAL A 187 11.72 26.62 -2.07
C VAL A 187 10.29 27.07 -1.87
N PRO A 188 9.84 27.24 -0.61
CA PRO A 188 8.51 27.79 -0.34
C PRO A 188 8.36 29.17 -0.96
N ARG A 189 7.25 29.38 -1.67
CA ARG A 189 6.88 30.68 -2.23
C ARG A 189 5.71 31.23 -1.45
N GLU A 190 5.85 32.46 -1.00
CA GLU A 190 4.76 33.19 -0.37
C GLU A 190 3.68 33.52 -1.39
N TYR A 191 2.44 33.42 -0.94
CA TYR A 191 1.28 33.95 -1.64
C TYR A 191 0.20 34.29 -0.61
N TRP A 192 -0.71 35.17 -1.00
CA TRP A 192 -1.76 35.64 -0.13
C TRP A 192 -3.14 35.32 -0.71
N SER A 193 -4.13 35.26 0.17
CA SER A 193 -5.56 35.20 -0.17
C SER A 193 -6.28 36.36 0.52
N ILE A 194 -7.43 36.78 -0.03
CA ILE A 194 -8.38 37.62 0.67
C ILE A 194 -9.69 36.85 0.72
N GLU A 195 -10.06 36.45 1.91
CA GLU A 195 -11.34 35.86 2.20
C GLU A 195 -12.30 36.92 2.74
N SER A 196 -13.57 36.77 2.48
CA SER A 196 -14.57 37.77 2.85
C SER A 196 -15.82 37.09 3.33
N ASN A 197 -16.44 37.69 4.34
CA ASN A 197 -17.77 37.32 4.81
C ASN A 197 -18.77 38.32 4.27
N PHE A 198 -19.72 37.81 3.47
CA PHE A 198 -20.83 38.58 2.93
C PHE A 198 -22.14 38.22 3.62
N SER A 199 -23.03 39.23 3.76
CA SER A 199 -24.42 39.00 4.12
C SER A 199 -25.33 39.61 3.10
N LYS A 200 -26.54 39.04 2.97
CA LYS A 200 -27.63 39.70 2.28
C LYS A 200 -28.01 40.99 3.02
N ARG A 201 -28.31 42.04 2.28
CA ARG A 201 -28.93 43.23 2.88
C ARG A 201 -30.23 42.84 3.56
N PRO A 202 -30.38 43.09 4.85
CA PRO A 202 -31.43 42.46 5.64
C PRO A 202 -32.83 42.95 5.21
N GLN A 203 -33.71 42.00 4.96
CA GLN A 203 -35.12 42.26 5.19
C GLN A 203 -35.53 41.94 6.64
N ASN A 204 -34.78 41.13 7.39
CA ASN A 204 -34.95 40.83 8.83
C ASN A 204 -33.84 39.94 9.34
N GLY A 205 -32.82 40.52 9.99
CA GLY A 205 -31.91 39.77 10.90
C GLY A 205 -30.82 38.93 10.24
N GLN A 206 -29.87 38.44 11.05
CA GLN A 206 -28.61 37.77 10.72
C GLN A 206 -28.66 36.49 9.85
N GLU A 207 -29.65 36.28 9.04
CA GLU A 207 -29.80 35.10 8.19
C GLU A 207 -29.12 35.31 6.84
N GLY A 208 -28.06 34.51 6.57
CA GLY A 208 -27.46 34.40 5.26
C GLY A 208 -26.03 34.90 5.11
N VAL A 209 -25.23 34.80 6.17
CA VAL A 209 -23.77 35.06 6.08
C VAL A 209 -23.09 33.88 5.37
N PHE A 210 -22.22 34.19 4.42
CA PHE A 210 -21.45 33.20 3.67
C PHE A 210 -20.04 33.73 3.33
N GLU A 211 -19.13 32.80 3.09
CA GLU A 211 -17.73 33.10 2.75
C GLU A 211 -17.53 33.16 1.24
N ALA A 212 -16.71 34.12 0.79
CA ALA A 212 -16.25 34.19 -0.58
C ALA A 212 -14.76 34.62 -0.60
N SER A 213 -14.04 34.19 -1.60
CA SER A 213 -12.64 34.59 -1.79
C SER A 213 -12.49 35.45 -3.05
N ILE A 214 -11.57 36.41 -3.00
CA ILE A 214 -11.22 37.20 -4.18
C ILE A 214 -10.68 36.26 -5.26
N HIS A 215 -11.16 36.41 -6.49
CA HIS A 215 -10.84 35.47 -7.56
C HIS A 215 -10.10 36.10 -8.72
N ALA A 216 -10.56 37.24 -9.20
CA ALA A 216 -10.00 37.87 -10.39
C ALA A 216 -10.18 39.40 -10.37
N ILE A 217 -9.53 40.07 -11.28
CA ILE A 217 -9.81 41.44 -11.69
C ILE A 217 -10.74 41.33 -12.90
N LYS A 218 -11.87 42.04 -12.90
CA LYS A 218 -12.86 42.00 -13.96
C LYS A 218 -12.26 42.48 -15.29
N GLY A 219 -12.43 41.71 -16.35
CA GLY A 219 -11.86 41.98 -17.65
C GLY A 219 -10.40 41.50 -17.85
N VAL A 220 -9.74 40.98 -16.80
CA VAL A 220 -8.39 40.39 -16.87
C VAL A 220 -8.51 38.87 -16.81
N LYS A 221 -7.86 38.17 -17.76
CA LYS A 221 -7.86 36.70 -17.75
C LYS A 221 -6.97 36.12 -16.64
N GLY A 222 -7.48 35.17 -15.90
CA GLY A 222 -6.75 34.43 -14.87
C GLY A 222 -7.15 34.82 -13.46
N ARG A 223 -6.56 34.12 -12.48
CA ARG A 223 -6.74 34.44 -11.06
C ARG A 223 -5.89 35.66 -10.71
N ILE A 224 -6.37 36.45 -9.77
CA ILE A 224 -5.59 37.55 -9.21
C ILE A 224 -4.35 37.00 -8.50
N SER A 225 -3.21 37.62 -8.74
CA SER A 225 -1.94 37.28 -8.08
C SER A 225 -1.68 38.25 -6.91
N MET A 226 -1.45 37.65 -5.75
CA MET A 226 -1.08 38.36 -4.51
C MET A 226 0.19 37.71 -3.96
N PRO A 227 1.36 38.07 -4.49
CA PRO A 227 2.63 37.42 -4.17
C PRO A 227 3.21 37.83 -2.81
N ASP A 228 2.73 38.94 -2.23
CA ASP A 228 3.25 39.52 -0.99
C ASP A 228 2.18 40.34 -0.26
N GLU A 229 2.53 40.75 0.96
CA GLU A 229 1.68 41.58 1.81
C GLU A 229 1.39 42.95 1.22
N THR A 230 2.37 43.57 0.55
CA THR A 230 2.22 44.92 -0.02
C THR A 230 1.11 44.95 -1.06
N ARG A 231 1.16 44.02 -2.00
CA ARG A 231 0.11 43.88 -3.03
C ARG A 231 -1.25 43.57 -2.44
N THR A 232 -1.29 42.76 -1.41
CA THR A 232 -2.54 42.42 -0.71
C THR A 232 -3.14 43.61 0.01
N ARG A 233 -2.32 44.44 0.68
CA ARG A 233 -2.75 45.65 1.35
C ARG A 233 -3.22 46.74 0.36
N GLU A 234 -2.58 46.87 -0.81
CA GLU A 234 -3.05 47.75 -1.89
C GLU A 234 -4.49 47.37 -2.30
N ILE A 235 -4.76 46.06 -2.53
CA ILE A 235 -6.08 45.56 -2.91
C ILE A 235 -7.10 45.81 -1.79
N LEU A 236 -6.74 45.57 -0.53
CA LEU A 236 -7.62 45.82 0.62
C LEU A 236 -7.96 47.32 0.74
N THR A 237 -6.97 48.21 0.52
CA THR A 237 -7.16 49.66 0.55
C THR A 237 -8.08 50.09 -0.58
N ASP A 238 -7.94 49.49 -1.75
CA ASP A 238 -8.80 49.76 -2.91
C ASP A 238 -10.26 49.32 -2.69
N LEU A 239 -10.46 48.21 -1.97
CA LEU A 239 -11.76 47.62 -1.64
C LEU A 239 -12.50 48.33 -0.48
N THR A 240 -11.90 49.32 0.21
CA THR A 240 -12.43 49.90 1.46
C THR A 240 -13.84 50.50 1.28
N ASP A 241 -14.10 51.14 0.15
CA ASP A 241 -15.36 51.83 -0.15
C ASP A 241 -16.18 51.08 -1.25
N ALA A 242 -15.76 49.86 -1.57
CA ALA A 242 -16.41 49.10 -2.66
C ALA A 242 -17.83 48.67 -2.33
N THR A 243 -18.65 48.72 -3.34
CA THR A 243 -20.01 48.17 -3.29
C THR A 243 -20.06 46.78 -3.93
N TYR A 244 -20.72 45.88 -3.24
CA TYR A 244 -20.73 44.48 -3.64
C TYR A 244 -22.12 44.07 -4.18
N LYS A 245 -22.10 43.37 -5.31
CA LYS A 245 -23.31 42.91 -6.00
C LYS A 245 -23.13 41.55 -6.61
N VAL A 246 -24.15 40.72 -6.58
CA VAL A 246 -24.12 39.41 -7.24
C VAL A 246 -24.17 39.63 -8.76
N ASP A 247 -23.09 39.29 -9.46
CA ASP A 247 -22.98 39.36 -10.91
C ASP A 247 -23.65 38.17 -11.61
N SER A 248 -23.43 36.96 -11.06
CA SER A 248 -24.09 35.75 -11.62
C SER A 248 -24.19 34.64 -10.57
N VAL A 249 -25.26 33.83 -10.73
CA VAL A 249 -25.48 32.63 -9.94
C VAL A 249 -25.61 31.42 -10.88
N ARG A 250 -24.67 30.51 -10.81
CA ARG A 250 -24.63 29.30 -11.63
C ARG A 250 -24.94 28.09 -10.78
N LYS A 251 -26.05 27.42 -11.07
CA LYS A 251 -26.44 26.16 -10.46
C LYS A 251 -26.14 25.01 -11.40
N ARG A 252 -25.50 23.98 -10.91
CA ARG A 252 -25.15 22.77 -11.68
C ARG A 252 -25.30 21.53 -10.82
N GLN A 253 -26.03 20.54 -11.33
CA GLN A 253 -26.00 19.23 -10.71
C GLN A 253 -24.68 18.49 -11.05
N ARG A 254 -23.95 18.07 -10.03
CA ARG A 254 -22.73 17.29 -10.14
C ARG A 254 -22.98 15.84 -9.73
N HIS A 255 -22.56 14.92 -10.57
CA HIS A 255 -22.59 13.48 -10.30
C HIS A 255 -21.23 13.04 -9.73
N SER A 256 -21.25 12.43 -8.56
CA SER A 256 -20.10 11.72 -8.00
C SER A 256 -20.29 10.23 -8.24
N ARG A 257 -19.39 9.64 -9.03
CA ARG A 257 -19.47 8.22 -9.42
C ARG A 257 -18.80 7.33 -8.38
N PRO A 258 -19.33 6.12 -8.13
CA PRO A 258 -18.65 5.15 -7.29
C PRO A 258 -17.37 4.67 -7.94
N ALA A 259 -16.39 4.37 -7.12
CA ALA A 259 -15.14 3.79 -7.57
C ALA A 259 -15.30 2.32 -7.97
N ALA A 260 -14.40 1.82 -8.84
CA ALA A 260 -14.41 0.44 -9.33
C ALA A 260 -14.26 -0.58 -8.19
N PRO A 261 -14.69 -1.82 -8.37
CA PRO A 261 -14.34 -2.94 -7.50
C PRO A 261 -12.82 -3.02 -7.30
N PHE A 262 -12.37 -3.61 -6.20
CA PHE A 262 -10.95 -3.67 -5.89
C PHE A 262 -10.15 -4.52 -6.87
N ILE A 263 -9.00 -4.00 -7.23
CA ILE A 263 -7.84 -4.75 -7.70
C ILE A 263 -6.81 -4.80 -6.57
N THR A 264 -5.75 -5.57 -6.71
CA THR A 264 -4.74 -5.75 -5.64
C THR A 264 -4.19 -4.43 -5.13
N SER A 265 -3.80 -3.53 -6.03
CA SER A 265 -3.21 -2.23 -5.68
C SER A 265 -4.20 -1.32 -4.94
N THR A 266 -5.44 -1.18 -5.43
CA THR A 266 -6.46 -0.34 -4.79
C THR A 266 -6.94 -0.92 -3.46
N MET A 267 -7.00 -2.25 -3.31
CA MET A 267 -7.25 -2.88 -2.03
C MET A 267 -6.14 -2.59 -1.01
N GLN A 268 -4.87 -2.67 -1.41
CA GLN A 268 -3.74 -2.33 -0.53
C GLN A 268 -3.76 -0.87 -0.12
N GLN A 269 -4.08 0.05 -1.04
CA GLN A 269 -4.18 1.48 -0.78
C GLN A 269 -5.27 1.78 0.25
N GLU A 270 -6.49 1.31 0.03
CA GLU A 270 -7.61 1.56 0.94
C GLU A 270 -7.47 0.84 2.28
N ALA A 271 -6.90 -0.36 2.30
CA ALA A 271 -6.58 -1.05 3.54
C ALA A 271 -5.53 -0.28 4.37
N TYR A 272 -4.55 0.36 3.72
CA TYR A 272 -3.62 1.22 4.42
C TYR A 272 -4.31 2.48 4.97
N ARG A 273 -5.11 3.18 4.17
CA ARG A 273 -5.79 4.41 4.55
C ARG A 273 -6.78 4.18 5.70
N LYS A 274 -7.71 3.23 5.53
CA LYS A 274 -8.84 2.99 6.46
C LYS A 274 -8.49 2.06 7.63
N LEU A 275 -7.69 1.04 7.37
CA LEU A 275 -7.42 -0.02 8.35
C LEU A 275 -6.04 0.10 8.99
N ARG A 276 -5.16 0.93 8.42
CA ARG A 276 -3.73 1.03 8.77
C ARG A 276 -2.99 -0.30 8.60
N PHE A 277 -3.43 -1.12 7.64
CA PHE A 277 -2.74 -2.35 7.28
C PHE A 277 -1.60 -2.05 6.31
N THR A 278 -0.43 -2.64 6.56
CA THR A 278 0.64 -2.64 5.56
C THR A 278 0.24 -3.47 4.34
N ALA A 279 0.82 -3.20 3.17
CA ALA A 279 0.56 -4.00 1.97
C ALA A 279 0.78 -5.50 2.22
N ARG A 280 1.84 -5.86 2.96
CA ARG A 280 2.10 -7.26 3.36
C ARG A 280 0.98 -7.82 4.25
N ARG A 281 0.51 -7.05 5.24
CA ARG A 281 -0.56 -7.51 6.14
C ARG A 281 -1.86 -7.71 5.39
N THR A 282 -2.20 -6.77 4.52
CA THR A 282 -3.38 -6.86 3.64
C THR A 282 -3.38 -8.15 2.85
N MET A 283 -2.26 -8.49 2.19
CA MET A 283 -2.17 -9.72 1.40
C MET A 283 -2.26 -11.00 2.23
N VAL A 284 -1.69 -11.02 3.45
CA VAL A 284 -1.82 -12.18 4.36
C VAL A 284 -3.27 -12.39 4.78
N VAL A 285 -3.99 -11.33 5.12
CA VAL A 285 -5.40 -11.43 5.51
C VAL A 285 -6.29 -11.79 4.32
N ALA A 286 -6.04 -11.19 3.15
CA ALA A 286 -6.77 -11.50 1.92
C ALA A 286 -6.59 -12.98 1.51
N GLN A 287 -5.37 -13.54 1.64
CA GLN A 287 -5.12 -14.96 1.39
C GLN A 287 -5.96 -15.86 2.31
N GLN A 288 -6.09 -15.51 3.60
CA GLN A 288 -6.92 -16.25 4.54
C GLN A 288 -8.40 -16.21 4.14
N LEU A 289 -8.91 -15.05 3.72
CA LEU A 289 -10.27 -14.89 3.26
C LEU A 289 -10.55 -15.67 1.97
N TYR A 290 -9.58 -15.75 1.07
CA TYR A 290 -9.68 -16.50 -0.18
C TYR A 290 -9.65 -18.03 0.05
N GLU A 291 -8.67 -18.53 0.85
CA GLU A 291 -8.45 -19.97 1.04
C GLU A 291 -9.58 -20.68 1.79
N GLY A 292 -10.41 -19.94 2.49
CA GLY A 292 -11.60 -20.41 3.18
C GLY A 292 -11.51 -20.35 4.69
N LEU A 293 -12.61 -19.92 5.27
CA LEU A 293 -12.84 -19.83 6.71
C LEU A 293 -14.16 -20.51 7.05
N ASN A 294 -14.23 -21.10 8.24
CA ASN A 294 -15.48 -21.69 8.73
C ASN A 294 -16.46 -20.58 9.11
N VAL A 295 -17.63 -20.55 8.49
CA VAL A 295 -18.69 -19.57 8.73
C VAL A 295 -19.98 -20.24 9.21
N GLY A 296 -19.87 -21.08 10.22
CA GLY A 296 -21.00 -21.79 10.84
C GLY A 296 -21.53 -22.92 9.99
N ASP A 297 -22.82 -22.97 9.75
CA ASP A 297 -23.51 -24.06 9.04
C ASP A 297 -23.03 -24.26 7.60
N GLU A 298 -22.54 -23.19 6.95
CA GLU A 298 -21.94 -23.28 5.63
C GLU A 298 -20.56 -23.99 5.65
N GLY A 299 -19.94 -24.13 6.84
CA GLY A 299 -18.60 -24.69 7.05
C GLY A 299 -17.52 -23.85 6.40
N SER A 300 -16.40 -24.46 5.97
CA SER A 300 -15.28 -23.76 5.36
C SER A 300 -15.59 -23.36 3.93
N VAL A 301 -15.54 -22.05 3.61
CA VAL A 301 -15.79 -21.49 2.28
C VAL A 301 -14.88 -20.28 2.04
N GLY A 302 -14.43 -20.08 0.80
CA GLY A 302 -13.73 -18.87 0.41
C GLY A 302 -14.69 -17.67 0.48
N LEU A 303 -14.27 -16.60 1.16
CA LEU A 303 -15.10 -15.42 1.38
C LEU A 303 -14.90 -14.34 0.31
N ILE A 304 -13.77 -14.36 -0.37
CA ILE A 304 -13.45 -13.42 -1.46
C ILE A 304 -12.93 -14.17 -2.68
N THR A 305 -12.99 -13.53 -3.83
CA THR A 305 -12.32 -13.98 -5.06
C THR A 305 -10.80 -13.84 -4.92
N TYR A 306 -10.06 -14.40 -5.87
CA TYR A 306 -8.60 -14.37 -5.88
C TYR A 306 -8.05 -12.94 -5.78
N MET A 307 -7.19 -12.71 -4.80
CA MET A 307 -6.76 -11.36 -4.41
C MET A 307 -5.57 -10.80 -5.20
N ARG A 308 -4.94 -11.59 -6.08
CA ARG A 308 -3.88 -11.10 -6.97
C ARG A 308 -4.46 -10.89 -8.36
N THR A 309 -5.05 -9.74 -8.58
CA THR A 309 -5.69 -9.36 -9.84
C THR A 309 -5.49 -7.87 -10.13
N ASP A 310 -5.41 -7.55 -11.38
CA ASP A 310 -5.45 -6.19 -11.95
C ASP A 310 -6.75 -5.92 -12.73
N SER A 311 -7.67 -6.90 -12.74
CA SER A 311 -8.97 -6.81 -13.39
C SER A 311 -10.04 -6.19 -12.48
N THR A 312 -10.88 -5.33 -13.06
CA THR A 312 -12.09 -4.78 -12.41
C THR A 312 -13.37 -5.48 -12.87
N ASN A 313 -13.27 -6.54 -13.66
CA ASN A 313 -14.43 -7.29 -14.14
C ASN A 313 -15.11 -8.04 -13.00
N VAL A 314 -16.44 -8.14 -13.06
CA VAL A 314 -17.26 -8.84 -12.08
C VAL A 314 -18.16 -9.82 -12.83
N ALA A 315 -18.23 -11.06 -12.33
CA ALA A 315 -19.08 -12.10 -12.91
C ALA A 315 -20.56 -11.69 -12.96
N GLY A 316 -21.26 -12.06 -14.03
CA GLY A 316 -22.65 -11.70 -14.24
C GLY A 316 -23.58 -12.11 -13.10
N GLN A 317 -23.35 -13.28 -12.51
CA GLN A 317 -24.09 -13.75 -11.34
C GLN A 317 -23.92 -12.82 -10.13
N ALA A 318 -22.69 -12.39 -9.84
CA ALA A 318 -22.42 -11.46 -8.74
C ALA A 318 -23.02 -10.07 -8.97
N LEU A 319 -23.04 -9.59 -10.23
CA LEU A 319 -23.73 -8.35 -10.59
C LEU A 319 -25.24 -8.46 -10.39
N ALA A 320 -25.87 -9.60 -10.73
CA ALA A 320 -27.28 -9.83 -10.52
C ALA A 320 -27.63 -9.91 -9.02
N GLU A 321 -26.81 -10.60 -8.23
CA GLU A 321 -26.93 -10.66 -6.76
C GLU A 321 -26.83 -9.27 -6.14
N ALA A 322 -25.85 -8.44 -6.59
CA ALA A 322 -25.66 -7.07 -6.14
C ALA A 322 -26.88 -6.20 -6.43
N ALA A 323 -27.39 -6.26 -7.65
CA ALA A 323 -28.57 -5.50 -8.05
C ALA A 323 -29.81 -5.86 -7.21
N SER A 324 -30.03 -7.15 -6.96
CA SER A 324 -31.13 -7.65 -6.12
C SER A 324 -30.98 -7.19 -4.66
N TYR A 325 -29.76 -7.30 -4.11
CA TYR A 325 -29.45 -6.86 -2.75
C TYR A 325 -29.65 -5.34 -2.57
N ILE A 326 -29.13 -4.53 -3.49
CA ILE A 326 -29.27 -3.08 -3.43
C ILE A 326 -30.76 -2.67 -3.45
N LYS A 327 -31.55 -3.26 -4.35
CA LYS A 327 -33.00 -3.00 -4.42
C LYS A 327 -33.72 -3.35 -3.14
N SER A 328 -33.42 -4.48 -2.56
CA SER A 328 -34.09 -4.97 -1.34
C SER A 328 -33.69 -4.20 -0.07
N LYS A 329 -32.41 -3.80 0.04
CA LYS A 329 -31.87 -3.20 1.27
C LYS A 329 -31.93 -1.67 1.27
N PHE A 330 -31.67 -1.02 0.13
CA PHE A 330 -31.57 0.43 0.01
C PHE A 330 -32.76 1.03 -0.78
N GLY A 331 -33.49 0.22 -1.52
CA GLY A 331 -34.59 0.67 -2.37
C GLY A 331 -34.20 0.77 -3.85
N ALA A 332 -35.22 0.80 -4.74
CA ALA A 332 -35.03 0.81 -6.19
C ALA A 332 -34.25 2.07 -6.67
N ASP A 333 -34.38 3.17 -5.97
CA ASP A 333 -33.72 4.44 -6.35
C ASP A 333 -32.19 4.35 -6.23
N TYR A 334 -31.65 3.44 -5.42
CA TYR A 334 -30.21 3.23 -5.26
C TYR A 334 -29.61 2.28 -6.30
N ALA A 335 -30.44 1.48 -6.95
CA ALA A 335 -29.98 0.53 -7.97
C ALA A 335 -30.01 1.18 -9.37
N PRO A 336 -28.91 1.13 -10.14
CA PRO A 336 -28.92 1.57 -11.53
C PRO A 336 -29.75 0.59 -12.38
N ASP A 337 -30.28 1.07 -13.52
CA ASP A 337 -31.11 0.27 -14.45
C ASP A 337 -30.31 -0.87 -15.10
N LYS A 338 -29.02 -0.66 -15.29
CA LYS A 338 -28.07 -1.65 -15.83
C LYS A 338 -26.87 -1.79 -14.91
N PRO A 339 -26.26 -2.99 -14.82
CA PRO A 339 -25.02 -3.18 -14.07
C PRO A 339 -23.95 -2.22 -14.54
N ARG A 340 -23.12 -1.76 -13.61
CA ARG A 340 -21.98 -0.90 -13.93
C ARG A 340 -20.79 -1.73 -14.34
N PHE A 341 -20.17 -1.34 -15.45
CA PHE A 341 -18.91 -1.89 -15.94
C PHE A 341 -17.83 -0.82 -15.86
N TYR A 342 -16.63 -1.22 -15.46
CA TYR A 342 -15.48 -0.35 -15.29
C TYR A 342 -14.41 -0.72 -16.33
N SER A 343 -14.36 0.06 -17.40
CA SER A 343 -13.57 -0.27 -18.60
C SER A 343 -12.16 0.32 -18.63
N LYS A 344 -11.55 0.66 -17.50
CA LYS A 344 -10.12 0.98 -17.53
C LYS A 344 -9.33 -0.28 -17.87
N LYS A 345 -8.99 -0.46 -19.15
CA LYS A 345 -7.97 -1.43 -19.57
C LYS A 345 -6.66 -1.00 -18.93
N VAL A 346 -6.26 -1.67 -17.86
CA VAL A 346 -4.88 -1.63 -17.41
C VAL A 346 -4.07 -2.29 -18.55
N LYS A 347 -3.09 -1.57 -19.09
CA LYS A 347 -2.23 -2.10 -20.14
C LYS A 347 -1.58 -3.39 -19.63
N GLY A 348 -1.88 -4.55 -20.25
CA GLY A 348 -1.39 -5.86 -19.78
C GLY A 348 -2.30 -6.61 -18.79
N ALA A 349 -3.55 -6.15 -18.55
CA ALA A 349 -4.50 -6.91 -17.75
C ALA A 349 -4.81 -8.26 -18.40
N GLN A 350 -4.67 -9.34 -17.63
CA GLN A 350 -5.09 -10.67 -18.08
C GLN A 350 -6.62 -10.71 -18.06
N GLU A 351 -7.26 -10.73 -19.23
CA GLU A 351 -8.73 -10.61 -19.39
C GLU A 351 -9.54 -11.71 -18.65
N ALA A 352 -8.88 -12.80 -18.27
CA ALA A 352 -9.52 -13.92 -17.57
C ALA A 352 -9.70 -13.69 -16.05
N HIS A 353 -9.14 -12.63 -15.47
CA HIS A 353 -9.20 -12.40 -14.04
C HIS A 353 -10.44 -11.59 -13.65
N GLU A 354 -10.95 -11.86 -12.46
CA GLU A 354 -12.06 -11.16 -11.83
C GLU A 354 -11.55 -10.16 -10.76
N ALA A 355 -12.34 -9.13 -10.47
CA ALA A 355 -12.06 -8.18 -9.39
C ALA A 355 -12.13 -8.87 -8.02
N ILE A 356 -11.50 -8.27 -7.00
CA ILE A 356 -11.60 -8.72 -5.63
C ILE A 356 -12.97 -8.34 -5.08
N ARG A 357 -13.79 -9.34 -4.81
CA ARG A 357 -15.16 -9.22 -4.33
C ARG A 357 -15.52 -10.31 -3.32
N PRO A 358 -16.57 -10.14 -2.52
CA PRO A 358 -17.13 -11.26 -1.76
C PRO A 358 -17.65 -12.35 -2.71
N THR A 359 -17.52 -13.60 -2.31
CA THR A 359 -18.05 -14.74 -3.08
C THR A 359 -19.58 -14.81 -3.02
N SER A 360 -20.22 -14.21 -2.02
CA SER A 360 -21.64 -13.90 -1.98
C SER A 360 -21.88 -12.62 -1.20
N ILE A 361 -22.71 -11.74 -1.76
CA ILE A 361 -23.10 -10.47 -1.13
C ILE A 361 -24.04 -10.72 0.06
N LEU A 362 -24.78 -11.82 0.04
CA LEU A 362 -25.72 -12.20 1.11
C LEU A 362 -25.00 -12.56 2.44
N ARG A 363 -23.69 -12.83 2.40
CA ARG A 363 -22.82 -12.90 3.58
C ARG A 363 -22.45 -11.51 4.05
N GLU A 364 -23.44 -10.76 4.53
CA GLU A 364 -23.21 -9.43 5.10
C GLU A 364 -22.13 -9.52 6.21
N PRO A 365 -21.19 -8.55 6.29
CA PRO A 365 -20.08 -8.60 7.25
C PRO A 365 -20.51 -8.85 8.69
N ASP A 366 -21.57 -8.17 9.14
CA ASP A 366 -22.06 -8.30 10.52
C ASP A 366 -22.64 -9.70 10.81
N LYS A 367 -23.23 -10.39 9.83
CA LYS A 367 -23.76 -11.75 10.00
C LYS A 367 -22.66 -12.80 10.25
N ILE A 368 -21.49 -12.59 9.65
CA ILE A 368 -20.37 -13.53 9.78
C ILE A 368 -19.28 -13.05 10.76
N ARG A 369 -19.50 -11.93 11.43
CA ARG A 369 -18.52 -11.31 12.33
C ARG A 369 -18.00 -12.24 13.43
N SER A 370 -18.86 -13.07 14.00
CA SER A 370 -18.51 -14.02 15.06
C SER A 370 -17.53 -15.11 14.64
N PHE A 371 -17.42 -15.39 13.34
CA PHE A 371 -16.54 -16.40 12.75
C PHE A 371 -15.18 -15.82 12.32
N LEU A 372 -15.04 -14.51 12.29
CA LEU A 372 -13.86 -13.80 11.81
C LEU A 372 -13.08 -13.15 12.96
N ASN A 373 -11.77 -13.19 12.87
CA ASN A 373 -10.98 -12.30 13.74
C ASN A 373 -11.13 -10.84 13.28
N ASN A 374 -10.67 -9.90 14.13
CA ASN A 374 -10.88 -8.47 13.87
C ASN A 374 -10.26 -7.98 12.55
N GLU A 375 -9.10 -8.52 12.14
CA GLU A 375 -8.46 -8.10 10.89
C GLU A 375 -9.17 -8.68 9.67
N GLN A 376 -9.57 -9.95 9.74
CA GLN A 376 -10.37 -10.61 8.71
C GLN A 376 -11.70 -9.90 8.51
N PHE A 377 -12.40 -9.57 9.61
CA PHE A 377 -13.66 -8.84 9.56
C PHE A 377 -13.47 -7.47 8.88
N ARG A 378 -12.49 -6.67 9.31
CA ARG A 378 -12.28 -5.32 8.78
C ARG A 378 -11.94 -5.32 7.30
N LEU A 379 -11.10 -6.26 6.84
CA LEU A 379 -10.76 -6.35 5.42
C LEU A 379 -11.93 -6.87 4.59
N TYR A 380 -12.67 -7.87 5.10
CA TYR A 380 -13.87 -8.38 4.44
C TYR A 380 -14.94 -7.30 4.31
N ASP A 381 -15.22 -6.55 5.37
CA ASP A 381 -16.18 -5.43 5.38
C ASP A 381 -15.81 -4.37 4.33
N LEU A 382 -14.52 -4.04 4.25
CA LEU A 382 -14.00 -3.09 3.26
C LEU A 382 -14.24 -3.60 1.81
N ILE A 383 -13.92 -4.86 1.53
CA ILE A 383 -14.09 -5.47 0.20
C ILE A 383 -15.58 -5.56 -0.15
N TRP A 384 -16.40 -5.99 0.81
CA TRP A 384 -17.84 -6.14 0.63
C TRP A 384 -18.51 -4.79 0.33
N LYS A 385 -18.24 -3.77 1.14
CA LYS A 385 -18.77 -2.41 0.94
C LYS A 385 -18.35 -1.82 -0.41
N ARG A 386 -17.09 -2.03 -0.79
CA ARG A 386 -16.58 -1.54 -2.08
C ARG A 386 -17.33 -2.14 -3.26
N LEU A 387 -17.54 -3.45 -3.26
CA LEU A 387 -18.28 -4.10 -4.35
C LEU A 387 -19.71 -3.58 -4.42
N VAL A 388 -20.45 -3.61 -3.30
CA VAL A 388 -21.87 -3.17 -3.30
C VAL A 388 -21.96 -1.71 -3.74
N ALA A 389 -21.14 -0.82 -3.17
CA ALA A 389 -21.10 0.59 -3.54
C ALA A 389 -20.78 0.81 -5.03
N SER A 390 -19.87 -0.01 -5.59
CA SER A 390 -19.52 0.08 -7.01
C SER A 390 -20.72 -0.16 -7.95
N GLN A 391 -21.73 -0.88 -7.48
CA GLN A 391 -22.94 -1.19 -8.24
C GLN A 391 -24.14 -0.31 -7.87
N MET A 392 -23.95 0.72 -7.02
CA MET A 392 -24.98 1.69 -6.67
C MET A 392 -25.04 2.89 -7.63
N LYS A 393 -26.13 3.66 -7.61
CA LYS A 393 -26.23 4.93 -8.35
C LYS A 393 -25.26 5.98 -7.82
N ASP A 394 -24.97 6.98 -8.67
CA ASP A 394 -24.15 8.14 -8.33
C ASP A 394 -24.73 8.90 -7.15
N ALA A 395 -23.86 9.52 -6.35
CA ALA A 395 -24.29 10.57 -5.45
C ALA A 395 -24.48 11.88 -6.24
N LEU A 396 -25.56 12.59 -5.94
CA LEU A 396 -25.91 13.84 -6.61
C LEU A 396 -25.67 15.02 -5.68
N PHE A 397 -25.10 16.06 -6.24
CA PHE A 397 -24.81 17.32 -5.55
C PHE A 397 -25.34 18.48 -6.38
N ASP A 398 -26.09 19.34 -5.76
CA ASP A 398 -26.43 20.64 -6.34
C ASP A 398 -25.31 21.62 -5.95
N SER A 399 -24.47 21.96 -6.92
CA SER A 399 -23.36 22.89 -6.75
C SER A 399 -23.80 24.27 -7.24
N THR A 400 -23.71 25.25 -6.36
CA THR A 400 -23.97 26.67 -6.66
C THR A 400 -22.63 27.41 -6.64
N SER A 401 -22.35 28.16 -7.70
CA SER A 401 -21.22 29.07 -7.78
C SER A 401 -21.75 30.48 -8.00
N VAL A 402 -21.35 31.39 -7.13
CA VAL A 402 -21.74 32.79 -7.14
C VAL A 402 -20.54 33.65 -7.47
N SER A 403 -20.69 34.50 -8.49
CA SER A 403 -19.71 35.57 -8.78
C SER A 403 -20.24 36.86 -8.21
N ILE A 404 -19.42 37.57 -7.45
CA ILE A 404 -19.75 38.81 -6.76
C ILE A 404 -18.79 39.88 -7.28
N GLY A 405 -19.32 40.89 -7.90
CA GLY A 405 -18.57 42.05 -8.35
C GLY A 405 -18.38 43.05 -7.22
N ALA A 406 -17.17 43.54 -7.06
CA ALA A 406 -16.80 44.67 -6.22
C ALA A 406 -16.54 45.87 -7.12
N ALA A 407 -17.43 46.86 -7.08
CA ALA A 407 -17.38 48.09 -7.89
C ALA A 407 -17.23 49.30 -6.99
N GLY A 408 -16.82 50.46 -7.57
CA GLY A 408 -16.62 51.71 -6.82
C GLY A 408 -15.35 51.70 -6.01
N CYS A 409 -14.39 50.86 -6.35
CA CYS A 409 -13.04 50.83 -5.72
C CYS A 409 -12.29 52.13 -6.00
N LYS A 410 -11.38 52.50 -5.10
CA LYS A 410 -10.60 53.80 -5.18
C LYS A 410 -9.80 53.96 -6.46
N SER A 411 -9.26 52.85 -6.98
CA SER A 411 -8.48 52.86 -8.24
C SER A 411 -9.35 52.85 -9.50
N GLY A 412 -10.67 52.62 -9.37
CA GLY A 412 -11.57 52.37 -10.49
C GLY A 412 -11.47 50.92 -11.01
N THR A 413 -10.66 50.06 -10.38
CA THR A 413 -10.55 48.64 -10.71
C THR A 413 -11.78 47.89 -10.17
N GLU A 414 -12.40 47.01 -10.98
CA GLU A 414 -13.46 46.11 -10.49
C GLU A 414 -12.88 44.75 -10.17
N TYR A 415 -13.21 44.23 -8.99
CA TYR A 415 -12.77 42.89 -8.55
C TYR A 415 -13.92 41.91 -8.57
N GLU A 416 -13.60 40.64 -8.79
CA GLU A 416 -14.53 39.51 -8.71
C GLU A 416 -14.21 38.65 -7.51
N PHE A 417 -15.18 38.47 -6.62
CA PHE A 417 -15.16 37.45 -5.57
C PHE A 417 -15.97 36.24 -6.01
N ARG A 418 -15.60 35.08 -5.49
CA ARG A 418 -16.29 33.83 -5.79
C ARG A 418 -16.64 33.07 -4.52
N ALA A 419 -17.93 32.74 -4.39
CA ALA A 419 -18.43 31.81 -3.40
C ALA A 419 -18.86 30.51 -4.08
N SER A 420 -18.65 29.37 -3.42
CA SER A 420 -19.11 28.07 -3.91
C SER A 420 -19.79 27.31 -2.79
N GLY A 421 -20.96 26.76 -3.08
CA GLY A 421 -21.70 25.89 -2.21
C GLY A 421 -22.02 24.56 -2.89
N SER A 422 -22.14 23.47 -2.14
CA SER A 422 -22.54 22.18 -2.68
C SER A 422 -23.34 21.40 -1.66
N VAL A 423 -24.58 21.12 -1.99
CA VAL A 423 -25.52 20.38 -1.15
C VAL A 423 -25.73 19.01 -1.76
N MET A 424 -25.54 17.95 -0.96
CA MET A 424 -25.81 16.58 -1.40
C MET A 424 -27.32 16.32 -1.41
N THR A 425 -27.90 16.19 -2.60
CA THR A 425 -29.34 15.96 -2.80
C THR A 425 -29.70 14.47 -2.83
N PHE A 426 -28.77 13.64 -3.24
CA PHE A 426 -28.94 12.18 -3.21
C PHE A 426 -27.63 11.48 -2.81
N ARG A 427 -27.71 10.62 -1.79
CA ARG A 427 -26.54 9.94 -1.24
C ARG A 427 -25.92 8.92 -2.19
N GLY A 428 -26.75 8.22 -2.99
CA GLY A 428 -26.28 7.16 -3.87
C GLY A 428 -25.34 6.17 -3.14
N PHE A 429 -24.21 5.79 -3.77
CA PHE A 429 -23.21 4.88 -3.19
C PHE A 429 -22.61 5.38 -1.86
N ARG A 430 -22.61 6.67 -1.61
CA ARG A 430 -22.07 7.28 -0.38
C ARG A 430 -22.87 6.94 0.87
N ALA A 431 -24.07 6.37 0.72
CA ALA A 431 -24.82 5.79 1.83
C ALA A 431 -24.10 4.59 2.47
N LEU A 432 -23.19 3.93 1.72
CA LEU A 432 -22.49 2.73 2.15
C LEU A 432 -20.96 2.91 2.22
N TYR A 433 -20.36 3.65 1.28
CA TYR A 433 -18.91 3.69 1.12
C TYR A 433 -18.40 5.05 0.66
N LEU A 434 -17.34 5.50 1.30
CA LEU A 434 -16.52 6.66 0.92
C LEU A 434 -15.07 6.24 0.80
N GLU A 435 -14.36 6.72 -0.23
CA GLU A 435 -12.92 6.57 -0.32
C GLU A 435 -12.20 7.55 0.60
N ASP A 436 -11.10 7.13 1.19
CA ASP A 436 -10.20 8.03 1.92
C ASP A 436 -9.17 8.63 0.96
N ILE A 437 -8.68 9.82 1.33
CA ILE A 437 -7.70 10.59 0.56
C ILE A 437 -6.31 10.37 1.15
N ASP A 438 -5.26 10.41 0.33
CA ASP A 438 -3.89 10.34 0.81
C ASP A 438 -3.53 11.57 1.65
N ALA A 439 -2.71 11.35 2.69
CA ALA A 439 -2.18 12.46 3.49
C ALA A 439 -1.40 13.44 2.60
N GLY A 440 -1.75 14.73 2.68
CA GLY A 440 -1.16 15.78 1.85
C GLY A 440 -1.85 16.04 0.51
N SER A 441 -2.89 15.27 0.17
CA SER A 441 -3.80 15.64 -0.93
C SER A 441 -4.81 16.66 -0.40
N GLU A 442 -5.08 17.71 -1.16
CA GLU A 442 -6.17 18.64 -0.81
C GLU A 442 -7.48 17.88 -0.73
N PRO A 443 -8.22 18.00 0.38
CA PRO A 443 -9.56 17.44 0.42
C PRO A 443 -10.34 18.05 -0.73
N VAL A 444 -10.91 17.20 -1.58
CA VAL A 444 -11.98 17.67 -2.48
C VAL A 444 -13.00 18.32 -1.56
N SER A 445 -13.18 19.61 -1.68
CA SER A 445 -14.03 20.43 -0.80
C SER A 445 -15.46 19.87 -0.82
N GLU A 446 -15.73 18.90 0.02
CA GLU A 446 -17.00 18.20 0.14
C GLU A 446 -17.92 18.86 1.19
N GLY A 447 -17.35 19.77 1.96
CA GLY A 447 -18.03 20.62 2.92
C GLY A 447 -18.04 22.07 2.46
N SER A 448 -18.57 22.32 1.28
CA SER A 448 -18.84 23.70 0.93
C SER A 448 -20.01 24.18 1.78
N GLN A 449 -19.86 25.41 2.23
CA GLN A 449 -20.89 26.13 2.96
C GLN A 449 -22.25 25.99 2.27
N ASP A 450 -23.31 26.00 3.05
CA ASP A 450 -24.66 26.14 2.54
C ASP A 450 -24.85 27.62 2.16
N LEU A 451 -24.90 27.90 0.85
CA LEU A 451 -25.09 29.26 0.37
C LEU A 451 -26.54 29.65 0.52
N PRO A 452 -26.83 30.85 1.04
CA PRO A 452 -28.21 31.38 1.05
C PRO A 452 -28.73 31.52 -0.37
N HIS A 453 -30.04 31.59 -0.52
CA HIS A 453 -30.61 31.84 -1.81
C HIS A 453 -30.27 33.28 -2.29
N LEU A 454 -29.43 33.35 -3.34
CA LEU A 454 -28.95 34.59 -3.94
C LEU A 454 -29.56 34.76 -5.34
N ALA A 455 -29.86 36.02 -5.69
CA ALA A 455 -30.32 36.40 -7.01
C ALA A 455 -29.32 37.30 -7.72
N GLU A 456 -29.26 37.22 -9.06
CA GLU A 456 -28.41 38.12 -9.85
C GLU A 456 -28.89 39.56 -9.66
N GLY A 457 -27.93 40.46 -9.49
CA GLY A 457 -28.23 41.87 -9.23
C GLY A 457 -28.43 42.20 -7.75
N GLU A 458 -28.46 41.23 -6.85
CA GLU A 458 -28.65 41.46 -5.41
C GLU A 458 -27.45 42.14 -4.79
N GLY A 459 -27.68 43.22 -4.01
CA GLY A 459 -26.63 43.92 -3.25
C GLY A 459 -26.27 43.14 -1.98
N LEU A 460 -24.97 43.12 -1.68
CA LEU A 460 -24.43 42.44 -0.53
C LEU A 460 -23.69 43.41 0.39
N ASP A 461 -23.72 43.13 1.68
CA ASP A 461 -22.89 43.82 2.67
C ASP A 461 -21.65 42.98 2.98
N CYS A 462 -20.46 43.56 2.81
CA CYS A 462 -19.20 42.95 3.19
C CYS A 462 -18.98 43.18 4.68
N LEU A 463 -19.02 42.12 5.47
CA LEU A 463 -18.85 42.21 6.91
C LEU A 463 -17.38 42.22 7.31
N LYS A 464 -16.52 41.51 6.58
CA LYS A 464 -15.10 41.37 6.85
C LYS A 464 -14.34 41.06 5.56
N LEU A 465 -13.15 41.64 5.41
CA LEU A 465 -12.12 41.25 4.46
C LEU A 465 -10.92 40.72 5.29
N ASP A 466 -10.56 39.47 5.10
CA ASP A 466 -9.54 38.77 5.89
C ASP A 466 -8.36 38.37 5.00
N PRO A 467 -7.21 39.04 5.11
CA PRO A 467 -6.01 38.66 4.37
C PRO A 467 -5.34 37.46 5.04
N GLY A 468 -5.09 36.40 4.26
CA GLY A 468 -4.37 35.21 4.71
C GLY A 468 -3.02 35.07 4.04
N GLN A 469 -1.96 34.91 4.84
CA GLN A 469 -0.61 34.60 4.35
C GLN A 469 -0.45 33.08 4.20
N HIS A 470 0.06 32.63 3.07
CA HIS A 470 0.29 31.25 2.76
C HIS A 470 1.68 31.02 2.17
N PHE A 471 2.17 29.81 2.31
CA PHE A 471 3.40 29.35 1.66
C PHE A 471 3.12 28.06 0.92
N THR A 472 3.61 27.94 -0.31
CA THR A 472 3.54 26.66 -1.02
C THR A 472 4.25 25.57 -0.22
N GLN A 473 3.70 24.35 -0.26
CA GLN A 473 4.25 23.21 0.48
C GLN A 473 5.00 22.28 -0.48
N PRO A 474 6.06 21.60 -0.01
CA PRO A 474 6.73 20.59 -0.82
C PRO A 474 5.79 19.41 -1.08
N PRO A 475 6.06 18.60 -2.13
CA PRO A 475 5.29 17.38 -2.34
C PRO A 475 5.44 16.46 -1.12
N PRO A 476 4.37 15.78 -0.68
CA PRO A 476 4.44 14.90 0.48
C PRO A 476 5.30 13.66 0.19
N ARG A 477 5.98 13.15 1.23
CA ARG A 477 6.64 11.84 1.16
C ARG A 477 5.63 10.73 0.86
N PHE A 478 6.11 9.65 0.25
CA PHE A 478 5.24 8.51 -0.01
C PHE A 478 4.82 7.78 1.27
N THR A 479 3.53 7.46 1.36
CA THR A 479 3.00 6.42 2.25
C THR A 479 3.07 5.05 1.55
N GLU A 480 2.74 3.93 2.23
CA GLU A 480 2.58 2.65 1.52
C GLU A 480 1.52 2.74 0.42
N ALA A 481 0.39 3.42 0.69
CA ALA A 481 -0.68 3.59 -0.28
C ALA A 481 -0.23 4.39 -1.51
N SER A 482 0.35 5.57 -1.30
CA SER A 482 0.77 6.42 -2.42
C SER A 482 1.97 5.85 -3.20
N LEU A 483 2.86 5.08 -2.55
CA LEU A 483 3.93 4.39 -3.28
C LEU A 483 3.39 3.23 -4.13
N VAL A 484 2.46 2.42 -3.62
CA VAL A 484 1.79 1.37 -4.42
C VAL A 484 1.04 2.00 -5.60
N LYS A 485 0.35 3.12 -5.38
CA LYS A 485 -0.32 3.87 -6.45
C LYS A 485 0.66 4.35 -7.52
N ALA A 486 1.78 4.95 -7.12
CA ALA A 486 2.80 5.42 -8.07
C ALA A 486 3.42 4.26 -8.87
N LEU A 487 3.71 3.13 -8.23
CA LEU A 487 4.21 1.92 -8.92
C LEU A 487 3.20 1.40 -9.95
N GLU A 488 1.92 1.33 -9.60
CA GLU A 488 0.85 0.90 -10.50
C GLU A 488 0.70 1.85 -11.70
N GLU A 489 0.57 3.16 -11.45
CA GLU A 489 0.39 4.19 -12.49
C GLU A 489 1.54 4.21 -13.50
N GLN A 490 2.76 3.93 -13.04
CA GLN A 490 3.96 3.86 -13.86
C GLN A 490 4.22 2.46 -14.45
N GLY A 491 3.37 1.47 -14.19
CA GLY A 491 3.50 0.11 -14.70
C GLY A 491 4.64 -0.70 -14.08
N ILE A 492 5.15 -0.27 -12.91
CA ILE A 492 6.28 -0.90 -12.22
C ILE A 492 5.77 -2.01 -11.29
N GLY A 493 6.16 -3.24 -11.58
CA GLY A 493 5.70 -4.40 -10.81
C GLY A 493 4.29 -4.88 -11.21
N ARG A 494 3.78 -5.85 -10.46
CA ARG A 494 2.48 -6.50 -10.68
C ARG A 494 1.85 -6.86 -9.33
N PRO A 495 0.60 -7.30 -9.26
CA PRO A 495 -0.08 -7.69 -8.02
C PRO A 495 0.74 -8.56 -7.05
N SER A 496 1.57 -9.46 -7.57
CA SER A 496 2.43 -10.33 -6.78
C SER A 496 3.67 -9.64 -6.19
N THR A 497 4.10 -8.47 -6.71
CA THR A 497 5.39 -7.85 -6.37
C THR A 497 5.30 -6.60 -5.50
N TYR A 498 4.18 -5.90 -5.40
CA TYR A 498 4.07 -4.67 -4.62
C TYR A 498 4.46 -4.87 -3.14
N ALA A 499 3.75 -5.76 -2.44
CA ALA A 499 4.00 -6.01 -1.02
C ALA A 499 5.41 -6.56 -0.73
N PRO A 500 5.96 -7.54 -1.50
CA PRO A 500 7.34 -7.98 -1.34
C PRO A 500 8.38 -6.88 -1.57
N THR A 501 8.15 -5.99 -2.54
CA THR A 501 9.06 -4.86 -2.83
C THR A 501 9.15 -3.92 -1.64
N LEU A 502 8.00 -3.43 -1.13
CA LEU A 502 7.97 -2.55 0.04
C LEU A 502 8.63 -3.21 1.26
N ALA A 503 8.33 -4.48 1.51
CA ALA A 503 8.93 -5.24 2.60
C ALA A 503 10.46 -5.35 2.43
N THR A 504 10.95 -5.52 1.20
CA THR A 504 12.40 -5.61 0.92
C THR A 504 13.09 -4.27 1.19
N LEU A 505 12.52 -3.15 0.76
CA LEU A 505 13.08 -1.82 1.03
C LEU A 505 13.26 -1.56 2.53
N MET A 506 12.26 -1.93 3.33
CA MET A 506 12.32 -1.82 4.80
C MET A 506 13.33 -2.80 5.42
N ASN A 507 13.29 -4.08 5.03
CA ASN A 507 14.15 -5.12 5.59
C ASN A 507 15.65 -4.91 5.26
N ARG A 508 15.96 -4.21 4.16
CA ARG A 508 17.31 -3.85 3.75
C ARG A 508 17.79 -2.52 4.34
N ASP A 509 16.95 -1.86 5.12
CA ASP A 509 17.21 -0.53 5.68
C ASP A 509 17.51 0.53 4.60
N TYR A 510 16.90 0.37 3.41
CA TYR A 510 17.00 1.36 2.33
C TYR A 510 16.07 2.54 2.56
N VAL A 511 14.91 2.27 3.15
CA VAL A 511 13.94 3.26 3.55
C VAL A 511 13.50 3.05 4.99
N ARG A 512 13.01 4.12 5.62
CA ARG A 512 12.42 4.11 6.95
C ARG A 512 11.05 4.74 6.92
N LYS A 513 10.24 4.44 7.93
CA LYS A 513 9.00 5.15 8.16
C LYS A 513 9.22 6.26 9.16
N ASP A 514 8.96 7.48 8.73
CA ASP A 514 8.85 8.66 9.56
C ASP A 514 7.38 9.11 9.53
N ARG A 515 6.70 9.08 10.68
CA ARG A 515 5.26 9.38 10.81
C ARG A 515 4.38 8.67 9.78
N GLY A 516 4.68 7.39 9.52
CA GLY A 516 3.95 6.55 8.56
C GLY A 516 4.35 6.74 7.09
N MET A 517 5.22 7.69 6.77
CA MET A 517 5.72 7.98 5.43
C MET A 517 7.13 7.42 5.21
N PHE A 518 7.47 7.08 3.97
CA PHE A 518 8.81 6.60 3.61
C PHE A 518 9.80 7.75 3.46
N ALA A 519 10.89 7.66 4.19
CA ALA A 519 12.09 8.47 4.00
C ALA A 519 13.26 7.56 3.62
N PRO A 520 14.12 7.93 2.67
CA PRO A 520 15.30 7.15 2.34
C PRO A 520 16.32 7.21 3.49
N SER A 521 17.03 6.12 3.74
CA SER A 521 18.20 6.14 4.59
C SER A 521 19.42 6.67 3.81
N LYS A 522 20.50 7.10 4.51
CA LYS A 522 21.78 7.41 3.87
C LYS A 522 22.24 6.23 2.98
N LEU A 523 22.10 5.00 3.47
CA LEU A 523 22.40 3.79 2.71
C LEU A 523 21.56 3.66 1.44
N GLY A 524 20.24 3.92 1.54
CA GLY A 524 19.33 3.87 0.37
C GLY A 524 19.69 4.91 -0.68
N ALA A 525 19.98 6.13 -0.26
CA ALA A 525 20.43 7.20 -1.16
C ALA A 525 21.76 6.84 -1.85
N ALA A 526 22.75 6.33 -1.10
CA ALA A 526 24.04 5.91 -1.65
C ALA A 526 23.91 4.76 -2.67
N VAL A 527 23.06 3.76 -2.37
CA VAL A 527 22.78 2.65 -3.30
C VAL A 527 22.09 3.18 -4.56
N THR A 528 21.12 4.07 -4.43
CA THR A 528 20.43 4.69 -5.59
C THR A 528 21.41 5.49 -6.44
N GLY A 529 22.24 6.33 -5.83
CA GLY A 529 23.25 7.13 -6.55
C GLY A 529 24.20 6.26 -7.37
N LEU A 530 24.77 5.22 -6.76
CA LEU A 530 25.67 4.30 -7.45
C LEU A 530 24.97 3.56 -8.60
N LEU A 531 23.73 3.08 -8.37
CA LEU A 531 22.99 2.36 -9.40
C LEU A 531 22.55 3.29 -10.53
N THR A 532 22.14 4.52 -10.27
CA THR A 532 21.75 5.50 -11.29
C THR A 532 22.93 5.90 -12.16
N GLN A 533 24.11 6.06 -11.55
CA GLN A 533 25.32 6.43 -12.29
C GLN A 533 25.81 5.31 -13.23
N HIS A 534 25.80 4.06 -12.78
CA HIS A 534 26.39 2.95 -13.53
C HIS A 534 25.41 2.05 -14.28
N PHE A 535 24.11 2.13 -13.93
CA PHE A 535 23.03 1.31 -14.51
C PHE A 535 21.80 2.16 -14.82
N PRO A 536 21.92 3.24 -15.62
CA PRO A 536 20.83 4.16 -15.89
C PRO A 536 19.59 3.44 -16.44
N ASP A 537 19.76 2.47 -17.34
CA ASP A 537 18.67 1.71 -17.95
C ASP A 537 17.88 0.90 -16.91
N ILE A 538 18.58 0.20 -16.00
CA ILE A 538 17.93 -0.58 -14.93
C ILE A 538 17.17 0.32 -13.95
N MET A 539 17.67 1.53 -13.75
CA MET A 539 17.06 2.53 -12.87
C MET A 539 15.96 3.33 -13.56
N ASP A 540 15.83 3.20 -14.89
CA ASP A 540 14.78 3.87 -15.64
C ASP A 540 13.41 3.24 -15.40
N VAL A 541 12.43 4.09 -15.12
CA VAL A 541 11.04 3.71 -14.84
C VAL A 541 10.39 3.09 -16.08
N SER A 542 10.59 3.73 -17.24
CA SER A 542 9.98 3.30 -18.50
C SER A 542 10.53 1.95 -18.97
N PHE A 543 11.81 1.69 -18.73
CA PHE A 543 12.45 0.42 -19.01
C PHE A 543 11.85 -0.71 -18.17
N THR A 544 11.68 -0.49 -16.86
CA THR A 544 11.05 -1.50 -15.99
C THR A 544 9.61 -1.79 -16.39
N ALA A 545 8.83 -0.76 -16.73
CA ALA A 545 7.47 -0.92 -17.25
C ALA A 545 7.42 -1.67 -18.58
N LYS A 546 8.37 -1.39 -19.50
CA LYS A 546 8.51 -2.11 -20.78
C LYS A 546 8.75 -3.60 -20.54
N VAL A 547 9.70 -3.95 -19.67
CA VAL A 547 10.01 -5.37 -19.36
C VAL A 547 8.82 -6.08 -18.74
N GLU A 548 8.04 -5.41 -17.86
CA GLU A 548 6.80 -5.99 -17.31
C GLU A 548 5.76 -6.25 -18.43
N GLY A 549 5.65 -5.33 -19.40
CA GLY A 549 4.81 -5.53 -20.59
C GLY A 549 5.26 -6.71 -21.46
N GLU A 550 6.56 -6.84 -21.69
CA GLU A 550 7.13 -7.96 -22.47
C GLU A 550 6.89 -9.32 -21.77
N LEU A 551 6.92 -9.36 -20.42
CA LEU A 551 6.55 -10.55 -19.66
C LEU A 551 5.05 -10.89 -19.77
N ASP A 552 4.20 -9.88 -19.92
CA ASP A 552 2.76 -10.11 -20.16
C ASP A 552 2.51 -10.57 -21.61
N GLU A 553 3.27 -10.07 -22.60
CA GLU A 553 3.25 -10.58 -23.98
C GLU A 553 3.67 -12.07 -24.06
N ILE A 554 4.66 -12.48 -23.25
CA ILE A 554 5.04 -13.90 -23.16
C ILE A 554 3.90 -14.72 -22.56
N ALA A 555 3.25 -14.23 -21.51
CA ALA A 555 2.11 -14.88 -20.89
C ALA A 555 0.91 -15.02 -21.84
N GLY A 556 0.76 -14.12 -22.80
CA GLY A 556 -0.24 -14.17 -23.87
C GLY A 556 0.19 -14.93 -25.12
N GLY A 557 1.38 -15.56 -25.13
CA GLY A 557 1.92 -16.31 -26.27
C GLY A 557 2.43 -15.46 -27.46
N ALA A 558 2.39 -14.11 -27.33
CA ALA A 558 2.78 -13.20 -28.41
C ALA A 558 4.31 -13.05 -28.56
N ARG A 559 5.10 -13.42 -27.55
CA ARG A 559 6.55 -13.28 -27.53
C ARG A 559 7.23 -14.52 -26.93
N LYS A 560 8.45 -14.83 -27.40
CA LYS A 560 9.29 -15.88 -26.80
C LYS A 560 10.23 -15.29 -25.75
N TRP A 561 10.43 -15.98 -24.64
CA TRP A 561 11.20 -15.49 -23.50
C TRP A 561 12.73 -15.47 -23.72
N THR A 562 13.29 -16.43 -24.48
CA THR A 562 14.73 -16.49 -24.70
C THR A 562 15.26 -15.29 -25.51
N PRO A 563 14.66 -14.87 -26.64
CA PRO A 563 15.07 -13.65 -27.33
C PRO A 563 15.00 -12.40 -26.43
N MET A 564 13.95 -12.25 -25.64
CA MET A 564 13.80 -11.12 -24.70
C MET A 564 14.96 -11.08 -23.71
N LEU A 565 15.35 -12.23 -23.14
CA LEU A 565 16.49 -12.29 -22.22
C LEU A 565 17.84 -12.01 -22.92
N GLN A 566 18.01 -12.41 -24.17
CA GLN A 566 19.21 -12.10 -24.97
C GLN A 566 19.35 -10.60 -25.22
N GLU A 567 18.26 -9.94 -25.63
CA GLU A 567 18.20 -8.50 -25.84
C GLU A 567 18.56 -7.73 -24.57
N PHE A 568 18.08 -8.20 -23.43
CA PHE A 568 18.34 -7.61 -22.10
C PHE A 568 19.78 -7.86 -21.62
N TYR A 569 20.23 -9.11 -21.68
CA TYR A 569 21.42 -9.54 -20.93
C TYR A 569 22.73 -8.97 -21.48
N SER A 570 22.87 -8.87 -22.80
CA SER A 570 24.14 -8.43 -23.41
C SER A 570 24.56 -7.01 -22.97
N PRO A 571 23.74 -5.96 -23.13
CA PRO A 571 24.10 -4.61 -22.67
C PRO A 571 24.19 -4.51 -21.14
N PHE A 572 23.38 -5.31 -20.43
CA PHE A 572 23.42 -5.35 -18.98
C PHE A 572 24.74 -5.92 -18.45
N ASP A 573 25.25 -7.04 -19.00
CA ASP A 573 26.50 -7.66 -18.58
C ASP A 573 27.71 -6.75 -18.85
N GLU A 574 27.71 -6.03 -19.96
CA GLU A 574 28.72 -5.00 -20.26
C GLU A 574 28.71 -3.87 -19.21
N SER A 575 27.53 -3.38 -18.85
CA SER A 575 27.38 -2.37 -17.82
C SER A 575 27.87 -2.88 -16.44
N VAL A 576 27.62 -4.15 -16.09
CA VAL A 576 28.13 -4.77 -14.86
C VAL A 576 29.67 -4.86 -14.88
N LYS A 577 30.27 -5.31 -15.98
CA LYS A 577 31.72 -5.38 -16.12
C LYS A 577 32.39 -4.01 -15.98
N ARG A 578 31.79 -2.98 -16.61
CA ARG A 578 32.24 -1.60 -16.50
C ARG A 578 32.13 -1.08 -15.07
N ALA A 579 30.99 -1.26 -14.42
CA ALA A 579 30.77 -0.82 -13.04
C ALA A 579 31.70 -1.49 -12.02
N LEU A 580 32.01 -2.77 -12.19
CA LEU A 580 32.99 -3.47 -11.32
C LEU A 580 34.37 -2.84 -11.41
N LYS A 581 34.77 -2.37 -12.60
CA LYS A 581 36.08 -1.75 -12.87
C LYS A 581 36.11 -0.28 -12.44
N GLU A 582 35.12 0.50 -12.82
CA GLU A 582 35.13 1.96 -12.78
C GLU A 582 34.45 2.56 -11.55
N ALA A 583 33.46 1.85 -10.95
CA ALA A 583 32.79 2.41 -9.79
C ALA A 583 33.72 2.57 -8.60
N GLU A 584 33.68 3.73 -7.98
CA GLU A 584 34.42 3.99 -6.74
C GLU A 584 33.67 3.41 -5.54
N ARG A 585 34.42 3.18 -4.46
CA ARG A 585 33.81 2.72 -3.23
C ARG A 585 33.15 3.89 -2.52
N VAL A 586 31.87 3.74 -2.19
CA VAL A 586 31.12 4.74 -1.44
C VAL A 586 31.77 4.96 -0.07
N PRO A 587 32.12 6.20 0.28
CA PRO A 587 32.66 6.55 1.60
C PRO A 587 31.70 6.18 2.74
N ARG A 588 32.25 5.83 3.90
CA ARG A 588 31.44 5.37 5.04
C ARG A 588 30.55 6.46 5.64
N ASP A 589 30.99 7.69 5.64
CA ASP A 589 30.25 8.88 6.08
C ASP A 589 28.95 9.11 5.28
N GLN A 590 28.95 8.68 4.02
CA GLN A 590 27.75 8.71 3.18
C GLN A 590 26.77 7.56 3.44
N ILE A 591 27.16 6.53 4.20
CA ILE A 591 26.36 5.33 4.45
C ILE A 591 25.89 5.26 5.90
N ASP A 592 26.82 5.55 6.84
CA ASP A 592 26.58 5.44 8.27
C ASP A 592 25.90 6.72 8.81
N GLU A 593 25.00 6.56 9.77
CA GLU A 593 24.34 7.69 10.42
C GLU A 593 25.12 8.10 11.66
N GLU A 594 25.60 9.30 11.68
CA GLU A 594 26.25 9.90 12.85
C GLU A 594 25.25 10.10 13.98
N THR A 595 25.74 9.97 15.20
CA THR A 595 24.97 10.27 16.42
C THR A 595 25.77 11.22 17.29
N ASP A 596 25.09 11.86 18.23
CA ASP A 596 25.72 12.75 19.22
C ASP A 596 26.51 11.95 20.28
N GLU A 597 26.43 10.60 20.26
CA GLU A 597 27.13 9.77 21.21
C GLU A 597 28.61 9.62 20.83
N ILE A 598 29.48 9.70 21.83
CA ILE A 598 30.93 9.59 21.68
C ILE A 598 31.40 8.24 22.21
N CYS A 599 32.31 7.64 21.49
CA CYS A 599 32.93 6.38 21.89
C CYS A 599 33.77 6.53 23.14
N GLU A 600 33.45 5.82 24.22
CA GLU A 600 34.15 5.85 25.49
C GLU A 600 35.61 5.34 25.40
N GLN A 601 35.94 4.51 24.37
CA GLN A 601 37.27 3.93 24.21
C GLN A 601 38.26 4.82 23.43
N CYS A 602 37.74 5.60 22.43
CA CYS A 602 38.66 6.32 21.54
C CYS A 602 38.23 7.77 21.25
N GLY A 603 37.14 8.25 21.87
CA GLY A 603 36.66 9.62 21.71
C GLY A 603 36.05 9.99 20.35
N LYS A 604 35.97 9.05 19.39
CA LYS A 604 35.37 9.28 18.08
C LYS A 604 33.83 9.18 18.15
N PRO A 605 33.09 9.84 17.26
CA PRO A 605 31.62 9.72 17.21
C PRO A 605 31.16 8.27 17.05
N MET A 606 30.04 7.92 17.66
CA MET A 606 29.36 6.67 17.40
C MET A 606 28.44 6.84 16.18
N VAL A 607 28.36 5.78 15.37
CA VAL A 607 27.52 5.75 14.17
C VAL A 607 26.54 4.58 14.22
N ILE A 608 25.34 4.76 13.70
CA ILE A 608 24.36 3.70 13.62
C ILE A 608 24.67 2.82 12.41
N LYS A 609 24.86 1.54 12.66
CA LYS A 609 25.05 0.49 11.64
C LYS A 609 23.93 -0.53 11.70
N SER A 610 23.60 -1.09 10.55
CA SER A 610 22.66 -2.22 10.46
C SER A 610 23.42 -3.54 10.40
N GLY A 611 23.18 -4.44 11.34
CA GLY A 611 23.77 -5.76 11.42
C GLY A 611 22.74 -6.88 11.25
N ARG A 612 23.21 -8.14 11.32
CA ARG A 612 22.35 -9.34 11.20
C ARG A 612 21.20 -9.37 12.23
N PHE A 613 21.39 -8.73 13.38
CA PHE A 613 20.43 -8.73 14.48
C PHE A 613 19.67 -7.40 14.64
N GLY A 614 19.77 -6.51 13.65
CA GLY A 614 19.16 -5.18 13.66
C GLY A 614 20.20 -4.06 13.72
N ARG A 615 19.75 -2.86 14.01
CA ARG A 615 20.58 -1.66 14.12
C ARG A 615 21.31 -1.63 15.45
N PHE A 616 22.55 -1.12 15.42
CA PHE A 616 23.38 -0.97 16.60
C PHE A 616 24.31 0.23 16.45
N LEU A 617 24.77 0.77 17.56
CA LEU A 617 25.78 1.80 17.61
C LEU A 617 27.16 1.16 17.48
N SER A 618 28.02 1.71 16.62
CA SER A 618 29.39 1.28 16.40
C SER A 618 30.29 2.50 16.37
N CYS A 619 31.47 2.37 16.91
CA CYS A 619 32.45 3.44 16.77
C CYS A 619 32.78 3.72 15.29
N SER A 620 32.85 5.00 14.89
CA SER A 620 33.28 5.42 13.54
C SER A 620 34.73 5.03 13.25
N GLY A 621 35.55 4.81 14.29
CA GLY A 621 36.93 4.35 14.19
C GLY A 621 37.11 2.88 13.87
N PHE A 622 36.04 2.12 13.56
CA PHE A 622 36.20 0.73 13.13
C PHE A 622 36.96 0.64 11.79
N PRO A 623 37.94 -0.28 11.61
CA PRO A 623 38.23 -1.48 12.43
C PRO A 623 39.15 -1.29 13.61
N ASP A 624 39.80 -0.13 13.78
CA ASP A 624 40.79 0.09 14.83
C ASP A 624 40.16 0.10 16.22
N CYS A 625 39.01 0.76 16.37
CA CYS A 625 38.15 0.66 17.54
C CYS A 625 36.92 -0.22 17.24
N LYS A 626 36.77 -1.30 18.00
CA LYS A 626 35.70 -2.30 17.83
C LYS A 626 34.53 -2.08 18.78
N GLN A 627 34.47 -0.94 19.48
CA GLN A 627 33.39 -0.63 20.41
C GLN A 627 32.04 -0.62 19.68
N SER A 628 31.09 -1.33 20.23
CA SER A 628 29.71 -1.37 19.71
C SER A 628 28.73 -1.53 20.86
N GLN A 629 27.55 -0.90 20.72
CA GLN A 629 26.48 -0.93 21.71
C GLN A 629 25.14 -1.18 21.02
N PRO A 630 24.18 -1.80 21.70
CA PRO A 630 22.81 -1.89 21.16
C PRO A 630 22.24 -0.49 20.97
N LEU A 631 21.58 -0.25 19.85
CA LEU A 631 20.78 0.97 19.66
C LEU A 631 19.52 0.86 20.52
N LEU A 632 19.52 1.55 21.66
CA LEU A 632 18.41 1.53 22.60
C LEU A 632 17.40 2.64 22.26
N GLN A 633 16.18 2.27 21.97
CA GLN A 633 15.10 3.23 21.75
C GLN A 633 14.57 3.69 23.11
N ARG A 634 14.95 4.89 23.53
CA ARG A 634 14.46 5.51 24.78
C ARG A 634 12.99 5.85 24.63
N VAL A 635 12.21 5.58 25.67
CA VAL A 635 10.75 5.85 25.67
C VAL A 635 10.37 7.13 26.38
N GLY A 636 11.36 7.92 26.83
CA GLY A 636 11.14 9.20 27.53
C GLY A 636 10.56 9.04 28.93
N VAL A 637 10.74 7.88 29.57
CA VAL A 637 10.27 7.58 30.93
C VAL A 637 11.46 7.03 31.73
N GLU A 638 11.64 7.56 32.93
CA GLU A 638 12.67 7.09 33.85
C GLU A 638 12.28 5.77 34.54
N CYS A 639 13.29 4.96 34.81
CA CYS A 639 13.12 3.72 35.58
C CYS A 639 12.71 4.01 37.03
N PRO A 640 11.62 3.46 37.53
CA PRO A 640 11.16 3.72 38.91
C PRO A 640 12.07 3.14 39.99
N GLU A 641 13.05 2.28 39.62
CA GLU A 641 13.97 1.68 40.59
C GLU A 641 15.34 2.39 40.65
N CYS A 642 15.85 2.92 39.53
CA CYS A 642 17.20 3.48 39.49
C CYS A 642 17.31 4.84 38.80
N GLY A 643 16.23 5.43 38.29
CA GLY A 643 16.22 6.73 37.62
C GLY A 643 16.80 6.75 36.21
N SER A 644 17.39 5.64 35.71
CA SER A 644 17.88 5.57 34.32
C SER A 644 16.75 5.44 33.34
N ASP A 645 16.96 5.78 32.06
CA ASP A 645 15.92 5.69 31.03
C ASP A 645 15.34 4.29 30.86
N LEU A 646 14.05 4.18 30.61
CA LEU A 646 13.43 2.98 30.08
C LEU A 646 13.59 2.91 28.57
N VAL A 647 13.92 1.72 28.07
CA VAL A 647 14.20 1.48 26.65
C VAL A 647 13.39 0.29 26.12
N GLU A 648 12.99 0.37 24.85
CA GLU A 648 12.34 -0.76 24.18
C GLU A 648 13.36 -1.86 23.91
N ARG A 649 13.01 -3.10 24.25
CA ARG A 649 13.81 -4.30 24.03
C ARG A 649 12.98 -5.40 23.39
N GLN A 650 13.66 -6.33 22.70
CA GLN A 650 13.03 -7.52 22.11
C GLN A 650 13.49 -8.79 22.83
N ALA A 651 12.53 -9.64 23.18
CA ALA A 651 12.83 -10.94 23.79
C ALA A 651 13.45 -11.90 22.75
N ARG A 652 14.54 -12.57 23.09
CA ARG A 652 15.25 -13.55 22.23
C ARG A 652 14.44 -14.80 21.93
N LYS A 653 13.57 -15.23 22.85
CA LYS A 653 12.65 -16.39 22.68
C LYS A 653 11.22 -15.92 22.97
N ALA A 654 10.34 -16.00 22.00
CA ALA A 654 8.92 -15.78 22.22
C ALA A 654 8.27 -17.06 22.76
N THR A 655 7.77 -17.04 23.98
CA THR A 655 6.81 -18.04 24.48
C THR A 655 5.46 -17.76 23.84
N LYS A 656 4.71 -18.82 23.46
CA LYS A 656 3.35 -18.67 22.90
C LYS A 656 2.51 -17.73 23.77
N GLY A 657 1.98 -16.63 23.17
CA GLY A 657 1.09 -15.68 23.82
C GLY A 657 1.73 -14.44 24.46
N ARG A 658 3.06 -14.24 24.44
CA ARG A 658 3.73 -13.03 24.93
C ARG A 658 4.27 -12.18 23.78
N ASN A 659 4.10 -10.84 23.88
CA ASN A 659 4.68 -9.88 22.96
C ASN A 659 6.20 -10.03 22.93
N LYS A 660 6.80 -9.99 21.74
CA LYS A 660 8.26 -9.97 21.59
C LYS A 660 8.89 -8.69 22.12
N ARG A 661 8.12 -7.60 22.28
CA ARG A 661 8.57 -6.30 22.77
C ARG A 661 8.26 -6.18 24.25
N PHE A 662 9.22 -5.64 24.99
CA PHE A 662 9.07 -5.24 26.39
C PHE A 662 9.93 -4.00 26.64
N TYR A 663 9.68 -3.31 27.74
CA TYR A 663 10.39 -2.11 28.13
C TYR A 663 11.21 -2.41 29.39
N GLY A 664 12.50 -2.21 29.31
CA GLY A 664 13.43 -2.51 30.39
C GLY A 664 14.34 -1.33 30.69
N CYS A 665 14.97 -1.34 31.85
CA CYS A 665 15.92 -0.32 32.23
C CYS A 665 17.15 -0.31 31.29
N SER A 666 17.63 0.89 30.92
CA SER A 666 18.85 1.06 30.15
C SER A 666 20.09 0.55 30.91
N ASN A 667 20.08 0.62 32.23
CA ASN A 667 21.17 0.19 33.12
C ASN A 667 21.19 -1.33 33.40
N TYR A 668 20.54 -2.14 32.56
CA TYR A 668 20.66 -3.60 32.66
C TYR A 668 22.09 -4.04 32.29
N PRO A 669 22.73 -4.95 33.02
CA PRO A 669 22.19 -5.88 34.04
C PRO A 669 22.11 -5.36 35.46
N THR A 670 22.62 -4.18 35.77
CA THR A 670 22.68 -3.65 37.14
C THR A 670 21.28 -3.40 37.71
N CYS A 671 20.35 -2.90 36.87
CA CYS A 671 18.93 -2.80 37.17
C CYS A 671 18.13 -3.75 36.26
N THR A 672 17.32 -4.60 36.88
CA THR A 672 16.53 -5.62 36.14
C THR A 672 15.08 -5.26 35.89
N PHE A 673 14.71 -4.01 36.18
CA PHE A 673 13.34 -3.54 36.00
C PHE A 673 12.87 -3.71 34.55
N ALA A 674 11.70 -4.29 34.37
CA ALA A 674 11.06 -4.47 33.05
C ALA A 674 9.55 -4.55 33.13
N VAL A 675 8.88 -3.99 32.12
CA VAL A 675 7.41 -4.03 31.93
C VAL A 675 7.06 -4.42 30.50
N ASN A 676 5.93 -5.11 30.33
CA ASN A 676 5.48 -5.57 29.00
C ASN A 676 4.64 -4.51 28.24
N GLN A 677 4.04 -3.57 28.97
CA GLN A 677 3.25 -2.49 28.41
C GLN A 677 4.11 -1.24 28.23
N ARG A 678 3.78 -0.41 27.26
CA ARG A 678 4.51 0.84 27.00
C ARG A 678 4.36 1.80 28.18
N PRO A 679 5.47 2.25 28.81
CA PRO A 679 5.44 3.32 29.79
C PRO A 679 4.98 4.64 29.15
N LEU A 680 4.25 5.46 29.89
CA LEU A 680 3.76 6.77 29.47
C LEU A 680 4.55 7.87 30.19
N PRO A 681 4.88 8.98 29.53
CA PRO A 681 5.63 10.09 30.13
C PRO A 681 4.88 10.77 31.28
N GLN A 682 3.54 10.75 31.23
CA GLN A 682 2.71 11.37 32.26
C GLN A 682 2.63 10.49 33.51
N PRO A 683 2.81 11.05 34.71
CA PRO A 683 2.66 10.32 35.96
C PRO A 683 1.20 10.01 36.24
N CYS A 684 0.96 9.02 37.11
CA CYS A 684 -0.36 8.67 37.57
C CYS A 684 -0.99 9.85 38.35
N PRO A 685 -2.24 10.25 38.07
CA PRO A 685 -2.90 11.34 38.75
C PRO A 685 -3.20 11.07 40.22
N GLU A 686 -3.25 9.79 40.62
CA GLU A 686 -3.55 9.41 42.01
C GLU A 686 -2.29 9.25 42.90
N CYS A 687 -1.18 8.73 42.31
CA CYS A 687 0.00 8.41 43.12
C CYS A 687 1.32 8.90 42.54
N SER A 688 1.28 9.68 41.47
CA SER A 688 2.44 10.25 40.75
C SER A 688 3.48 9.25 40.29
N LYS A 689 3.17 7.93 40.27
CA LYS A 689 4.05 6.87 39.76
C LYS A 689 3.78 6.59 38.28
N MET A 690 4.61 5.74 37.69
CA MET A 690 4.59 5.43 36.26
C MET A 690 3.23 4.86 35.81
N LEU A 691 2.70 5.41 34.72
CA LEU A 691 1.60 4.87 33.94
C LEU A 691 2.09 3.97 32.80
N VAL A 692 1.30 2.97 32.47
CA VAL A 692 1.53 2.12 31.28
C VAL A 692 0.28 2.10 30.39
N ALA A 693 0.49 2.03 29.08
CA ALA A 693 -0.60 2.01 28.11
C ALA A 693 -1.36 0.68 28.15
N MET A 694 -2.69 0.74 28.13
CA MET A 694 -3.62 -0.38 28.02
C MET A 694 -4.42 -0.24 26.71
N GLY A 695 -3.84 -0.66 25.62
CA GLY A 695 -4.41 -0.43 24.27
C GLY A 695 -4.11 0.99 23.76
N ARG A 696 -5.01 1.54 22.93
CA ARG A 696 -4.78 2.84 22.26
C ARG A 696 -5.24 4.06 23.05
N SER A 697 -6.23 3.92 23.91
CA SER A 697 -6.92 5.04 24.56
C SER A 697 -6.91 5.00 26.08
N ASN A 698 -6.51 3.89 26.70
CA ASN A 698 -6.54 3.72 28.14
C ASN A 698 -5.15 3.52 28.75
N SER A 699 -4.98 3.95 29.97
CA SER A 699 -3.78 3.80 30.78
C SER A 699 -4.08 3.05 32.11
N ARG A 700 -3.03 2.49 32.70
CA ARG A 700 -3.08 1.85 34.00
C ARG A 700 -1.83 2.23 34.81
N CYS A 701 -2.00 2.51 36.07
CA CYS A 701 -0.88 2.63 37.00
C CYS A 701 -0.44 1.24 37.49
N ALA A 702 0.85 0.96 37.40
CA ALA A 702 1.41 -0.29 37.90
C ALA A 702 1.43 -0.37 39.43
N ALA A 703 1.43 0.77 40.12
CA ALA A 703 1.57 0.85 41.59
C ALA A 703 0.23 0.87 42.33
N CYS A 704 -0.72 1.76 41.98
CA CYS A 704 -2.00 1.89 42.67
C CYS A 704 -3.18 1.21 41.96
N GLY A 705 -2.96 0.74 40.74
CA GLY A 705 -4.03 0.09 39.97
C GLY A 705 -5.00 1.03 39.27
N PHE A 706 -4.78 2.35 39.32
CA PHE A 706 -5.57 3.34 38.58
C PHE A 706 -5.78 2.93 37.13
N LYS A 707 -6.97 3.17 36.59
CA LYS A 707 -7.33 2.98 35.20
C LYS A 707 -8.06 4.21 34.70
N GLY A 708 -7.58 4.82 33.61
CA GLY A 708 -8.17 6.01 33.04
C GLY A 708 -7.79 6.16 31.55
N PRO A 709 -8.33 7.18 30.85
CA PRO A 709 -7.89 7.50 29.50
C PRO A 709 -6.41 7.91 29.49
N ILE A 710 -5.75 7.74 28.35
CA ILE A 710 -4.41 8.30 28.13
C ILE A 710 -4.57 9.83 28.09
N PRO A 711 -3.80 10.62 28.87
CA PRO A 711 -3.89 12.08 28.86
C PRO A 711 -3.65 12.68 27.48
N GLU A 712 -4.43 13.68 27.08
CA GLU A 712 -4.54 14.22 25.70
C GLU A 712 -3.28 14.91 25.13
N SER A 713 -2.20 15.07 25.86
CA SER A 713 -1.00 15.76 25.36
C SER A 713 -0.14 14.97 24.35
N GLU A 714 -0.50 13.73 24.05
CA GLU A 714 0.13 12.93 22.99
C GLU A 714 -0.89 11.95 22.37
N THR A 715 -1.46 12.32 21.24
CA THR A 715 -1.98 11.33 20.31
C THR A 715 -0.79 10.47 19.87
N LEU A 716 -0.70 9.29 20.48
CA LEU A 716 0.33 8.31 20.20
C LEU A 716 0.32 7.91 18.72
N ASP A 717 1.24 8.43 17.95
CA ASP A 717 1.66 7.83 16.69
C ASP A 717 2.22 6.43 17.01
N VAL A 718 1.33 5.45 17.02
CA VAL A 718 1.70 4.05 17.15
C VAL A 718 2.26 3.63 15.80
N ALA A 719 3.58 3.71 15.66
CA ALA A 719 4.28 2.92 14.68
C ALA A 719 4.07 1.44 15.06
N VAL A 720 3.21 0.76 14.32
CA VAL A 720 3.06 -0.70 14.33
C VAL A 720 4.06 -1.31 13.35
#